data_67b84285d70f1f4495553e4b25d15fcc
#
_entry.id   67b84285d70f1f4495553e4b25d15fcc
#
_cell.length_a   1.000
_cell.length_b   1.000
_cell.length_c   1.000
_cell.angle_alpha   90.00
_cell.angle_beta   90.00
_cell.angle_gamma   90.00
#
_symmetry.space_group_name_H-M   'P 1'
#
loop_
_entity.id
_entity.type
_entity.pdbx_description
1 polymer ?
#
loop_
_entity_poly.entity_id
_entity_poly.type
_entity_poly.pdbx_seq_one_letter_code
_entity_poly.pdbx_strand_id
1 'polypeptide(L)'
;MRFKTLTFLLLLHALSGQAQEGYAPLADRIEIGGKDDWAAWQAPVGTRVLGEDGSVQPRFVRRDINAALNADRFTYVSEGDTLVGGIAGAGSGIETAHWAIDGNNETYWEPDLRHPIEDWWVDIDLGRVALVTRVVVRFAEEGAGDPLLKFRVLASDGRVTFTYERQRSFRRVGLANLANKTQREFVFDIEPPARAPEGVEGVAAQIIRIQALDSDGPRGAPVDSMTHGALSEEERGAVDYFRRTVADRQIPVARSVYEALPPEEQGDIRYYRHERPRLAEVEVHAIGDNAIRLTRPPLGEQGRDAATRSQRPYTDGLFSTFGNLQEYDAQRDERQVVIDLGASYWLDRIRLLSPAEPPPAYQLRVSDGALNADGERIWRLFDEQLNRESFLQLEERFDLRPVRYIDLRRLPLPAARSERGQISEIQAYGEGFVPEVIMHSPLMKLPSPKLFTHLSWTGDIPNGTHIAVRTRTGNELEEILHYYSDRGNEISRIAWERRAEDRRGPIVLEELPGADWSGWSPFYFSSGQAFQSPAPRRYALAEVRLRSSDPQLAATLRSLRLHFAPPLVDAAVAELWPLRQIQPGVKEEFTLYVRPTFGANNPGFDRLRLGSSSVAPIELVDVRSGSESLLRLGGGWQLWPGPIRVERTDDEEIDLLFTEPVQRGTLYAIRLRTEVYMGNTQFFAALSNSQWPDRLQQISPGNATDLVASQSLVAVTDLGDNALLSDVVIAPAICTPNGDGINDRIDISAKVFSIQEGGQLRVELFDLSGRRLRSLGRERARASGEYSLHWDGLDESGQRVAPGAYLIRIRLEVDAKDRQQDVVRLIQVAY
;
A
#
# COMPACT_ATOMS: atom_id res chain seq x y z
N MET A 1 61.46 -30.58 19.71
CA MET A 1 60.08 -30.74 19.46
C MET A 1 59.51 -29.32 19.23
N ARG A 2 59.37 -28.92 17.97
CA ARG A 2 58.95 -27.53 17.59
C ARG A 2 57.52 -27.58 17.15
N PHE A 3 56.62 -26.92 17.87
CA PHE A 3 55.23 -26.63 17.47
C PHE A 3 55.22 -25.54 16.39
N LYS A 4 54.70 -25.86 15.21
CA LYS A 4 54.40 -24.90 14.16
C LYS A 4 53.00 -24.38 14.43
N THR A 5 52.91 -23.11 14.80
CA THR A 5 51.67 -22.34 14.87
C THR A 5 51.22 -22.01 13.45
N LEU A 6 50.10 -22.56 13.00
CA LEU A 6 49.47 -22.24 11.73
C LEU A 6 48.53 -21.06 11.97
N THR A 7 48.96 -19.87 11.56
CA THR A 7 48.11 -18.65 11.60
C THR A 7 47.14 -18.73 10.41
N PHE A 8 45.87 -18.98 10.71
CA PHE A 8 44.78 -18.88 9.74
C PHE A 8 44.43 -17.39 9.59
N LEU A 9 44.85 -16.78 8.49
CA LEU A 9 44.43 -15.47 8.08
C LEU A 9 42.99 -15.59 7.55
N LEU A 10 42.00 -15.30 8.40
CA LEU A 10 40.62 -15.04 7.97
C LEU A 10 40.62 -13.68 7.24
N LEU A 11 40.64 -13.72 5.90
CA LEU A 11 40.23 -12.60 5.08
C LEU A 11 38.72 -12.42 5.30
N LEU A 12 38.36 -11.56 6.24
CA LEU A 12 37.04 -10.93 6.25
C LEU A 12 36.96 -10.06 5.00
N HIS A 13 36.38 -10.58 3.93
CA HIS A 13 35.76 -9.74 2.94
C HIS A 13 34.58 -9.06 3.65
N ALA A 14 34.82 -7.84 4.09
CA ALA A 14 33.73 -6.88 4.31
C ALA A 14 33.08 -6.66 2.94
N LEU A 15 32.10 -7.47 2.62
CA LEU A 15 31.04 -7.05 1.70
C LEU A 15 30.39 -5.85 2.38
N SER A 16 30.86 -4.65 2.05
CA SER A 16 30.08 -3.44 2.17
C SER A 16 28.87 -3.66 1.27
N GLY A 17 27.80 -4.22 1.83
CA GLY A 17 26.48 -4.11 1.24
C GLY A 17 26.24 -2.60 1.15
N GLN A 18 26.40 -2.00 -0.05
CA GLN A 18 25.78 -0.73 -0.34
C GLN A 18 24.31 -0.92 -0.01
N ALA A 19 23.82 -0.16 0.98
CA ALA A 19 22.40 -0.10 1.26
C ALA A 19 21.72 0.17 -0.08
N GLN A 20 20.82 -0.72 -0.47
CA GLN A 20 20.12 -0.64 -1.75
C GLN A 20 19.32 0.66 -1.70
N GLU A 21 19.68 1.64 -2.54
CA GLU A 21 19.12 3.01 -2.46
C GLU A 21 17.64 3.06 -2.85
N GLY A 22 17.13 2.04 -3.57
CA GLY A 22 15.73 1.94 -4.00
C GLY A 22 15.35 2.92 -5.10
N TYR A 23 16.34 3.54 -5.73
CA TYR A 23 16.23 4.46 -6.87
C TYR A 23 17.59 4.64 -7.55
N ALA A 24 17.59 5.04 -8.81
CA ALA A 24 18.80 5.36 -9.59
C ALA A 24 18.75 6.82 -10.08
N PRO A 25 19.64 7.70 -9.58
CA PRO A 25 19.77 9.05 -10.13
C PRO A 25 20.51 8.99 -11.48
N LEU A 26 19.83 9.38 -12.56
CA LEU A 26 20.37 9.51 -13.90
C LEU A 26 20.66 10.99 -14.23
N ALA A 27 21.10 11.29 -15.47
CA ALA A 27 21.46 12.66 -15.84
C ALA A 27 20.25 13.62 -15.88
N ASP A 28 19.06 13.10 -16.19
CA ASP A 28 17.83 13.85 -16.46
C ASP A 28 16.63 13.42 -15.62
N ARG A 29 16.79 12.39 -14.78
CA ARG A 29 15.71 11.84 -13.97
C ARG A 29 16.20 11.00 -12.78
N ILE A 30 15.33 10.79 -11.82
CA ILE A 30 15.41 9.68 -10.88
C ILE A 30 14.57 8.55 -11.48
N GLU A 31 15.14 7.37 -11.62
CA GLU A 31 14.44 6.17 -12.10
C GLU A 31 14.30 5.16 -10.98
N ILE A 32 13.11 4.61 -10.85
CA ILE A 32 12.75 3.51 -9.96
C ILE A 32 12.19 2.41 -10.85
N GLY A 33 12.79 1.25 -10.82
CA GLY A 33 12.34 0.10 -11.59
C GLY A 33 13.22 -1.11 -11.28
N GLY A 34 12.63 -2.27 -11.28
CA GLY A 34 13.31 -3.48 -10.86
C GLY A 34 12.95 -3.91 -9.44
N LYS A 35 13.14 -5.21 -9.19
CA LYS A 35 12.76 -5.88 -7.95
C LYS A 35 13.44 -5.26 -6.73
N ASP A 36 14.72 -4.96 -6.88
CA ASP A 36 15.56 -4.46 -5.80
C ASP A 36 15.19 -3.02 -5.39
N ASP A 37 14.88 -2.15 -6.37
CA ASP A 37 14.43 -0.80 -6.07
C ASP A 37 13.12 -0.85 -5.28
N TRP A 38 12.13 -1.61 -5.76
CA TRP A 38 10.85 -1.73 -5.08
C TRP A 38 10.97 -2.41 -3.71
N ALA A 39 11.95 -3.30 -3.51
CA ALA A 39 12.20 -3.93 -2.21
C ALA A 39 12.59 -2.92 -1.13
N ALA A 40 13.35 -1.89 -1.49
CA ALA A 40 13.77 -0.81 -0.58
C ALA A 40 12.63 0.15 -0.18
N TRP A 41 11.51 0.16 -0.92
CA TRP A 41 10.35 1.00 -0.60
C TRP A 41 9.58 0.41 0.59
N GLN A 42 9.14 1.25 1.50
CA GLN A 42 8.34 0.85 2.66
C GLN A 42 6.88 0.63 2.27
N ALA A 43 6.34 -0.52 2.63
CA ALA A 43 4.92 -0.84 2.49
C ALA A 43 4.47 -1.69 3.69
N PRO A 44 3.17 -1.75 4.01
CA PRO A 44 2.67 -2.69 5.00
C PRO A 44 3.03 -4.13 4.59
N VAL A 45 3.50 -4.91 5.55
CA VAL A 45 3.93 -6.29 5.31
C VAL A 45 2.78 -7.12 4.72
N GLY A 46 3.10 -7.97 3.75
CA GLY A 46 2.13 -8.89 3.14
C GLY A 46 1.19 -8.26 2.11
N THR A 47 1.28 -6.95 1.84
CA THR A 47 0.33 -6.26 0.94
C THR A 47 0.72 -6.31 -0.53
N ARG A 48 1.99 -6.51 -0.85
CA ARG A 48 2.52 -6.46 -2.23
C ARG A 48 3.31 -7.71 -2.60
N VAL A 49 3.47 -7.91 -3.89
CA VAL A 49 4.35 -8.91 -4.52
C VAL A 49 5.26 -8.20 -5.51
N LEU A 50 6.53 -8.57 -5.50
CA LEU A 50 7.54 -8.10 -6.46
C LEU A 50 7.72 -9.18 -7.54
N GLY A 51 7.45 -8.83 -8.79
CA GLY A 51 7.63 -9.73 -9.93
C GLY A 51 9.11 -9.88 -10.30
N GLU A 52 9.46 -11.00 -10.91
CA GLU A 52 10.81 -11.22 -11.45
C GLU A 52 11.11 -10.28 -12.64
N ASP A 53 10.06 -9.76 -13.29
CA ASP A 53 10.13 -8.74 -14.34
C ASP A 53 10.36 -7.32 -13.79
N GLY A 54 10.57 -7.18 -12.48
CA GLY A 54 10.76 -5.90 -11.82
C GLY A 54 9.49 -5.12 -11.53
N SER A 55 8.33 -5.74 -11.72
CA SER A 55 7.04 -5.10 -11.41
C SER A 55 6.68 -5.21 -9.91
N VAL A 56 5.81 -4.31 -9.46
CA VAL A 56 5.17 -4.36 -8.14
C VAL A 56 3.66 -4.33 -8.32
N GLN A 57 2.97 -5.21 -7.59
CA GLN A 57 1.51 -5.31 -7.61
C GLN A 57 0.96 -5.66 -6.23
N PRO A 58 -0.32 -5.37 -5.95
CA PRO A 58 -1.01 -5.87 -4.77
C PRO A 58 -0.95 -7.40 -4.67
N ARG A 59 -0.84 -7.92 -3.45
CA ARG A 59 -0.88 -9.36 -3.20
C ARG A 59 -2.30 -9.88 -3.41
N PHE A 60 -2.43 -11.02 -4.06
CA PHE A 60 -3.67 -11.77 -4.13
C PHE A 60 -3.78 -12.72 -2.93
N VAL A 61 -4.84 -12.61 -2.16
CA VAL A 61 -5.23 -13.55 -1.10
C VAL A 61 -6.01 -14.69 -1.75
N ARG A 62 -5.58 -15.91 -1.53
CA ARG A 62 -6.10 -17.08 -2.25
C ARG A 62 -7.00 -17.93 -1.36
N ARG A 63 -7.99 -18.56 -1.97
CA ARG A 63 -8.73 -19.70 -1.41
C ARG A 63 -8.10 -21.01 -1.86
N ASP A 64 -8.34 -22.08 -1.09
CA ASP A 64 -7.92 -23.45 -1.41
C ASP A 64 -6.44 -23.52 -1.84
N ILE A 65 -5.56 -23.35 -0.88
CA ILE A 65 -4.11 -23.34 -1.10
C ILE A 65 -3.50 -24.70 -0.75
N ASN A 66 -2.46 -25.11 -1.47
CA ASN A 66 -1.52 -26.11 -0.98
C ASN A 66 -0.61 -25.49 0.08
N ALA A 67 -0.90 -25.77 1.36
CA ALA A 67 -0.19 -25.19 2.50
C ALA A 67 1.21 -25.79 2.73
N ALA A 68 1.52 -26.95 2.13
CA ALA A 68 2.84 -27.57 2.18
C ALA A 68 3.81 -26.89 1.22
N LEU A 69 3.32 -26.47 0.06
CA LEU A 69 4.14 -25.76 -0.93
C LEU A 69 4.65 -24.44 -0.36
N ASN A 70 5.94 -24.20 -0.37
CA ASN A 70 6.61 -23.03 0.23
C ASN A 70 6.34 -22.86 1.75
N ALA A 71 6.14 -23.93 2.49
CA ALA A 71 6.00 -23.88 3.94
C ALA A 71 7.25 -23.30 4.63
N ASP A 72 8.42 -23.43 4.03
CA ASP A 72 9.71 -22.86 4.43
C ASP A 72 9.74 -21.32 4.52
N ARG A 73 8.78 -20.63 3.91
CA ARG A 73 8.60 -19.17 4.04
C ARG A 73 7.99 -18.75 5.38
N PHE A 74 7.46 -19.70 6.15
CA PHE A 74 6.86 -19.43 7.45
C PHE A 74 7.80 -19.85 8.57
N THR A 75 8.04 -18.92 9.47
CA THR A 75 8.87 -19.11 10.64
C THR A 75 8.08 -18.87 11.91
N TYR A 76 8.42 -19.57 12.99
CA TYR A 76 7.78 -19.42 14.29
C TYR A 76 8.78 -19.68 15.41
N VAL A 77 8.46 -19.24 16.63
CA VAL A 77 9.30 -19.49 17.80
C VAL A 77 8.62 -20.53 18.69
N SER A 78 9.31 -21.62 18.98
CA SER A 78 8.86 -22.64 19.89
C SER A 78 9.96 -22.93 20.92
N GLU A 79 9.62 -22.85 22.21
CA GLU A 79 10.55 -23.09 23.35
C GLU A 79 11.84 -22.27 23.33
N GLY A 80 11.84 -21.13 22.65
CA GLY A 80 13.00 -20.23 22.52
C GLY A 80 13.80 -20.42 21.22
N ASP A 81 13.55 -21.50 20.48
CA ASP A 81 14.16 -21.75 19.19
C ASP A 81 13.31 -21.22 18.04
N THR A 82 13.97 -20.69 17.02
CA THR A 82 13.35 -20.30 15.75
C THR A 82 13.27 -21.50 14.83
N LEU A 83 12.06 -21.93 14.51
CA LEU A 83 11.78 -23.02 13.60
C LEU A 83 11.26 -22.49 12.26
N VAL A 84 11.53 -23.24 11.21
CA VAL A 84 11.13 -22.95 9.83
C VAL A 84 10.23 -24.08 9.37
N GLY A 85 9.15 -23.77 8.66
CA GLY A 85 8.31 -24.78 8.03
C GLY A 85 9.05 -25.58 6.94
N GLY A 86 8.40 -26.57 6.38
CA GLY A 86 8.99 -27.50 5.42
C GLY A 86 9.09 -28.91 6.01
N ILE A 87 10.21 -29.60 5.82
CA ILE A 87 10.41 -30.92 6.41
C ILE A 87 10.88 -30.79 7.86
N ALA A 88 10.00 -31.21 8.79
CA ALA A 88 10.32 -31.23 10.21
C ALA A 88 11.19 -32.45 10.62
N GLY A 89 11.17 -33.52 9.83
CA GLY A 89 11.97 -34.70 10.03
C GLY A 89 11.53 -35.86 9.16
N ALA A 90 12.36 -36.88 9.09
CA ALA A 90 12.04 -38.17 8.48
C ALA A 90 12.70 -39.27 9.31
N GLY A 91 12.09 -40.42 9.42
CA GLY A 91 12.68 -41.56 10.13
C GLY A 91 13.84 -42.16 9.32
N SER A 92 13.76 -42.11 7.99
CA SER A 92 14.83 -42.43 7.07
C SER A 92 14.74 -41.60 5.79
N GLY A 93 15.80 -41.48 4.99
CA GLY A 93 15.83 -40.75 3.73
C GLY A 93 15.63 -39.23 3.88
N ILE A 94 16.15 -38.63 4.94
CA ILE A 94 15.99 -37.21 5.24
C ILE A 94 16.54 -36.30 4.14
N GLU A 95 17.58 -36.72 3.43
CA GLU A 95 18.27 -35.95 2.40
C GLU A 95 17.34 -35.67 1.20
N THR A 96 16.39 -36.57 0.92
CA THR A 96 15.44 -36.49 -0.19
C THR A 96 14.04 -36.03 0.26
N ALA A 97 13.82 -35.88 1.57
CA ALA A 97 12.48 -35.61 2.12
C ALA A 97 11.85 -34.31 1.59
N HIS A 98 12.68 -33.30 1.28
CA HIS A 98 12.21 -32.00 0.76
C HIS A 98 11.57 -32.12 -0.64
N TRP A 99 11.89 -33.13 -1.40
CA TRP A 99 11.27 -33.40 -2.70
C TRP A 99 9.79 -33.81 -2.60
N ALA A 100 9.33 -34.24 -1.43
CA ALA A 100 7.93 -34.60 -1.24
C ALA A 100 6.97 -33.38 -1.17
N ILE A 101 7.48 -32.14 -1.22
CA ILE A 101 6.69 -30.91 -1.13
C ILE A 101 7.23 -29.79 -2.04
N ASP A 102 7.99 -30.13 -3.08
CA ASP A 102 8.64 -29.17 -3.98
C ASP A 102 7.77 -28.76 -5.19
N GLY A 103 6.60 -29.39 -5.34
CA GLY A 103 5.66 -29.16 -6.45
C GLY A 103 6.07 -29.88 -7.74
N ASN A 104 7.00 -30.83 -7.68
CA ASN A 104 7.51 -31.54 -8.84
C ASN A 104 7.30 -33.06 -8.70
N ASN A 105 6.45 -33.66 -9.53
CA ASN A 105 6.16 -35.08 -9.50
C ASN A 105 7.31 -35.97 -10.03
N GLU A 106 8.41 -35.39 -10.50
CA GLU A 106 9.58 -36.14 -11.03
C GLU A 106 10.70 -36.30 -9.98
N THR A 107 10.57 -35.70 -8.83
CA THR A 107 11.44 -35.80 -7.67
C THR A 107 10.77 -36.65 -6.57
N TYR A 108 11.53 -37.33 -5.72
CA TYR A 108 10.96 -38.31 -4.81
C TYR A 108 11.64 -38.35 -3.45
N TRP A 109 10.86 -38.41 -2.36
CA TRP A 109 11.37 -38.95 -1.11
C TRP A 109 11.43 -40.49 -1.22
N GLU A 110 12.57 -41.06 -0.84
CA GLU A 110 12.84 -42.49 -0.85
C GLU A 110 13.30 -42.92 0.55
N PRO A 111 12.55 -43.77 1.29
CA PRO A 111 12.99 -44.26 2.58
C PRO A 111 14.18 -45.22 2.38
N ASP A 112 15.10 -45.22 3.33
CA ASP A 112 16.21 -46.17 3.33
C ASP A 112 15.70 -47.57 3.71
N LEU A 113 15.72 -48.50 2.75
CA LEU A 113 15.24 -49.86 2.91
C LEU A 113 15.99 -50.67 3.98
N ARG A 114 17.14 -50.20 4.47
CA ARG A 114 17.90 -50.83 5.56
C ARG A 114 17.32 -50.50 6.95
N HIS A 115 16.49 -49.48 7.03
CA HIS A 115 15.78 -49.12 8.24
C HIS A 115 14.48 -49.91 8.39
N PRO A 116 14.05 -50.21 9.63
CA PRO A 116 12.78 -50.88 9.88
C PRO A 116 11.61 -50.02 9.39
N ILE A 117 10.48 -50.68 9.06
CA ILE A 117 9.30 -50.00 8.46
C ILE A 117 8.74 -48.91 9.36
N GLU A 118 8.95 -49.01 10.67
CA GLU A 118 8.55 -48.00 11.66
C GLU A 118 9.21 -46.64 11.42
N ASP A 119 10.41 -46.62 10.77
CA ASP A 119 11.16 -45.44 10.43
C ASP A 119 10.85 -44.92 9.02
N TRP A 120 9.93 -45.54 8.29
CA TRP A 120 9.52 -45.05 6.98
C TRP A 120 8.39 -44.03 7.12
N TRP A 121 8.76 -42.83 7.60
CA TRP A 121 7.85 -41.70 7.75
C TRP A 121 8.55 -40.39 7.41
N VAL A 122 7.74 -39.41 6.98
CA VAL A 122 8.14 -38.02 6.77
C VAL A 122 7.15 -37.08 7.45
N ASP A 123 7.67 -36.07 8.16
CA ASP A 123 6.92 -35.01 8.82
C ASP A 123 7.05 -33.72 8.04
N ILE A 124 5.93 -33.16 7.63
CA ILE A 124 5.81 -31.89 6.94
C ILE A 124 5.25 -30.87 7.92
N ASP A 125 6.05 -29.85 8.27
CA ASP A 125 5.62 -28.73 9.09
C ASP A 125 5.14 -27.60 8.19
N LEU A 126 3.89 -27.21 8.31
CA LEU A 126 3.30 -26.12 7.55
C LEU A 126 3.81 -24.73 8.00
N GLY A 127 4.65 -24.66 9.04
CA GLY A 127 5.20 -23.44 9.62
C GLY A 127 4.16 -22.59 10.35
N ARG A 128 2.92 -23.04 10.36
CA ARG A 128 1.75 -22.39 10.98
C ARG A 128 0.59 -23.36 11.13
N VAL A 129 -0.33 -23.06 11.99
CA VAL A 129 -1.64 -23.75 12.02
C VAL A 129 -2.44 -23.34 10.78
N ALA A 130 -2.75 -24.32 9.93
CA ALA A 130 -3.63 -24.18 8.78
C ALA A 130 -4.93 -24.97 9.02
N LEU A 131 -6.03 -24.54 8.40
CA LEU A 131 -7.31 -25.25 8.42
C LEU A 131 -7.36 -26.19 7.23
N VAL A 132 -6.89 -27.41 7.43
CA VAL A 132 -6.72 -28.41 6.36
C VAL A 132 -8.03 -29.11 6.07
N THR A 133 -8.39 -29.19 4.80
CA THR A 133 -9.62 -29.83 4.29
C THR A 133 -9.33 -31.14 3.58
N ARG A 134 -8.13 -31.27 3.00
CA ARG A 134 -7.77 -32.42 2.17
C ARG A 134 -6.25 -32.62 2.17
N VAL A 135 -5.82 -33.86 2.06
CA VAL A 135 -4.42 -34.24 1.78
C VAL A 135 -4.38 -35.11 0.55
N VAL A 136 -3.52 -34.75 -0.41
CA VAL A 136 -3.24 -35.54 -1.60
C VAL A 136 -1.85 -36.13 -1.50
N VAL A 137 -1.72 -37.43 -1.73
CA VAL A 137 -0.44 -38.15 -1.68
C VAL A 137 -0.18 -38.75 -3.05
N ARG A 138 0.90 -38.35 -3.72
CA ARG A 138 1.30 -38.86 -5.03
C ARG A 138 2.60 -39.66 -4.92
N PHE A 139 2.62 -40.78 -5.62
CA PHE A 139 3.77 -41.63 -5.76
C PHE A 139 4.36 -41.53 -7.17
N ALA A 140 5.64 -41.91 -7.30
CA ALA A 140 6.34 -41.96 -8.59
C ALA A 140 5.54 -42.69 -9.67
N GLU A 141 5.69 -42.29 -10.92
CA GLU A 141 5.05 -42.93 -12.06
C GLU A 141 5.51 -44.36 -12.23
N GLU A 142 4.75 -45.16 -13.03
CA GLU A 142 5.09 -46.54 -13.31
C GLU A 142 6.45 -46.64 -13.99
N GLY A 143 7.31 -47.50 -13.45
CA GLY A 143 8.70 -47.66 -13.90
C GLY A 143 9.72 -46.75 -13.16
N ALA A 144 9.28 -45.63 -12.62
CA ALA A 144 10.15 -44.75 -11.86
C ALA A 144 10.28 -45.17 -10.39
N GLY A 145 9.30 -45.87 -9.82
CA GLY A 145 9.28 -46.38 -8.46
C GLY A 145 7.98 -47.10 -8.11
N ASP A 146 7.85 -47.55 -6.88
CA ASP A 146 6.65 -48.19 -6.36
C ASP A 146 5.91 -47.27 -5.40
N PRO A 147 4.57 -47.36 -5.27
CA PRO A 147 3.86 -46.71 -4.18
C PRO A 147 4.13 -47.42 -2.84
N LEU A 148 3.87 -46.76 -1.73
CA LEU A 148 3.84 -47.45 -0.42
C LEU A 148 2.75 -48.52 -0.41
N LEU A 149 3.09 -49.72 0.03
CA LEU A 149 2.19 -50.84 0.04
C LEU A 149 0.94 -50.59 0.88
N LYS A 150 1.15 -50.11 2.10
CA LYS A 150 0.12 -49.61 3.00
C LYS A 150 0.68 -48.41 3.76
N PHE A 151 -0.13 -47.40 3.95
CA PHE A 151 0.32 -46.22 4.67
C PHE A 151 -0.85 -45.51 5.37
N ARG A 152 -0.49 -44.60 6.28
CA ARG A 152 -1.42 -43.68 6.93
C ARG A 152 -0.98 -42.26 6.85
N VAL A 153 -1.94 -41.35 6.86
CA VAL A 153 -1.76 -39.92 6.95
C VAL A 153 -2.22 -39.48 8.34
N LEU A 154 -1.32 -38.80 9.05
CA LEU A 154 -1.57 -38.30 10.41
C LEU A 154 -1.45 -36.78 10.39
N ALA A 155 -2.29 -36.07 11.16
CA ALA A 155 -2.24 -34.65 11.36
C ALA A 155 -2.06 -34.29 12.83
N SER A 156 -1.23 -33.29 13.14
CA SER A 156 -1.04 -32.72 14.47
C SER A 156 -1.27 -31.22 14.43
N ASP A 157 -1.92 -30.68 15.45
CA ASP A 157 -2.07 -29.23 15.65
C ASP A 157 -0.83 -28.57 16.25
N GLY A 158 0.29 -29.32 16.37
CA GLY A 158 1.57 -28.86 16.90
C GLY A 158 1.68 -28.98 18.42
N ARG A 159 0.63 -29.32 19.15
CA ARG A 159 0.70 -29.50 20.60
C ARG A 159 1.51 -30.75 20.98
N VAL A 160 2.30 -30.58 22.03
CA VAL A 160 3.12 -31.66 22.62
C VAL A 160 2.42 -32.13 23.90
N THR A 161 2.39 -33.45 24.11
CA THR A 161 1.87 -34.02 25.34
C THR A 161 2.79 -33.69 26.53
N PHE A 162 2.21 -33.43 27.70
CA PHE A 162 2.97 -33.17 28.94
C PHE A 162 3.59 -34.44 29.55
N THR A 163 3.81 -35.46 28.75
CA THR A 163 4.50 -36.69 29.19
C THR A 163 6.02 -36.49 29.16
N TYR A 164 6.75 -37.35 29.88
CA TYR A 164 8.24 -37.32 29.95
C TYR A 164 8.93 -37.32 28.57
N GLU A 165 8.27 -37.89 27.57
CA GLU A 165 8.82 -38.03 26.22
C GLU A 165 8.41 -36.90 25.28
N ARG A 166 7.57 -35.91 25.73
CA ARG A 166 7.14 -34.77 24.93
C ARG A 166 6.73 -35.12 23.49
N GLN A 167 5.91 -36.15 23.33
CA GLN A 167 5.47 -36.61 22.01
C GLN A 167 4.38 -35.70 21.47
N ARG A 168 4.46 -35.39 20.16
CA ARG A 168 3.39 -34.70 19.45
C ARG A 168 2.14 -35.56 19.40
N SER A 169 0.99 -34.95 19.60
CA SER A 169 -0.30 -35.63 19.49
C SER A 169 -0.70 -35.70 18.01
N PHE A 170 -0.83 -36.89 17.47
CA PHE A 170 -1.28 -37.11 16.11
C PHE A 170 -2.68 -37.73 16.06
N ARG A 171 -3.48 -37.25 15.11
CA ARG A 171 -4.75 -37.81 14.72
C ARG A 171 -4.65 -38.40 13.32
N ARG A 172 -5.19 -39.60 13.09
CA ARG A 172 -5.28 -40.21 11.77
C ARG A 172 -6.31 -39.47 10.92
N VAL A 173 -5.93 -38.99 9.75
CA VAL A 173 -6.78 -38.30 8.76
C VAL A 173 -6.89 -39.04 7.45
N GLY A 174 -6.01 -40.02 7.18
CA GLY A 174 -6.07 -40.87 6.03
C GLY A 174 -5.50 -42.28 6.32
N LEU A 175 -6.00 -43.30 5.59
CA LEU A 175 -5.54 -44.68 5.72
C LEU A 175 -5.71 -45.43 4.39
N ALA A 176 -4.59 -45.91 3.84
CA ALA A 176 -4.56 -46.93 2.79
C ALA A 176 -4.16 -48.27 3.40
N ASN A 177 -5.16 -49.09 3.79
CA ASN A 177 -4.95 -50.36 4.49
C ASN A 177 -5.01 -51.60 3.60
N LEU A 178 -5.34 -51.43 2.32
CA LEU A 178 -5.26 -52.50 1.32
C LEU A 178 -3.89 -52.45 0.65
N ALA A 179 -3.31 -53.61 0.37
CA ALA A 179 -2.03 -53.71 -0.34
C ALA A 179 -2.10 -53.02 -1.70
N ASN A 180 -1.34 -51.95 -1.87
CA ASN A 180 -1.35 -51.09 -3.06
C ASN A 180 -0.08 -51.31 -3.88
N LYS A 181 -0.23 -51.72 -5.17
CA LYS A 181 0.87 -51.89 -6.11
C LYS A 181 0.77 -51.00 -7.33
N THR A 182 -0.38 -50.37 -7.58
CA THR A 182 -0.64 -49.67 -8.83
C THR A 182 -1.20 -48.26 -8.68
N GLN A 183 -1.98 -48.00 -7.64
CA GLN A 183 -2.53 -46.65 -7.44
C GLN A 183 -1.47 -45.66 -7.08
N ARG A 184 -1.34 -44.56 -7.83
CA ARG A 184 -0.29 -43.57 -7.69
C ARG A 184 -0.75 -42.29 -7.01
N GLU A 185 -2.06 -42.07 -6.91
CA GLU A 185 -2.63 -40.90 -6.24
C GLU A 185 -3.70 -41.34 -5.24
N PHE A 186 -3.64 -40.77 -4.06
CA PHE A 186 -4.60 -40.92 -2.99
C PHE A 186 -5.08 -39.54 -2.52
N VAL A 187 -6.39 -39.38 -2.45
CA VAL A 187 -7.03 -38.17 -1.96
C VAL A 187 -7.74 -38.50 -0.67
N PHE A 188 -7.41 -37.78 0.41
CA PHE A 188 -8.03 -37.93 1.72
C PHE A 188 -8.75 -36.64 2.07
N ASP A 189 -10.06 -36.58 1.91
CA ASP A 189 -10.88 -35.51 2.44
C ASP A 189 -10.96 -35.62 3.96
N ILE A 190 -10.70 -34.51 4.66
CA ILE A 190 -10.66 -34.50 6.12
C ILE A 190 -12.05 -34.15 6.65
N GLU A 191 -12.59 -35.03 7.50
CA GLU A 191 -13.86 -34.79 8.17
C GLU A 191 -13.83 -33.48 8.99
N PRO A 192 -14.92 -32.72 9.01
CA PRO A 192 -15.05 -31.52 9.83
C PRO A 192 -14.71 -31.78 11.30
N PRO A 193 -14.25 -30.75 12.03
CA PRO A 193 -13.90 -30.89 13.44
C PRO A 193 -15.12 -31.26 14.28
N ALA A 194 -15.01 -32.30 15.12
CA ALA A 194 -16.13 -32.84 15.92
C ALA A 194 -16.75 -31.85 16.95
N ARG A 195 -15.99 -30.78 17.32
CA ARG A 195 -16.43 -29.73 18.23
C ARG A 195 -16.46 -28.38 17.53
N ALA A 196 -17.20 -28.29 16.44
CA ALA A 196 -17.47 -27.09 15.65
C ALA A 196 -18.95 -27.06 15.25
N PRO A 197 -19.53 -25.88 14.97
CA PRO A 197 -20.88 -25.78 14.39
C PRO A 197 -20.99 -26.49 13.04
N GLU A 198 -22.20 -26.85 12.66
CA GLU A 198 -22.48 -27.44 11.35
C GLU A 198 -22.03 -26.49 10.21
N GLY A 199 -21.43 -27.06 9.16
CA GLY A 199 -20.91 -26.29 8.01
C GLY A 199 -19.54 -25.66 8.23
N VAL A 200 -18.90 -25.84 9.39
CA VAL A 200 -17.54 -25.40 9.64
C VAL A 200 -16.55 -26.42 9.08
N GLU A 201 -15.81 -26.03 8.06
CA GLU A 201 -14.83 -26.86 7.35
C GLU A 201 -13.41 -26.63 7.85
N GLY A 202 -12.53 -27.59 7.56
CA GLY A 202 -11.09 -27.48 7.85
C GLY A 202 -10.74 -27.78 9.30
N VAL A 203 -9.73 -28.59 9.47
CA VAL A 203 -9.19 -29.01 10.77
C VAL A 203 -7.87 -28.32 11.02
N ALA A 204 -7.70 -27.75 12.22
CA ALA A 204 -6.45 -27.15 12.62
C ALA A 204 -5.34 -28.19 12.60
N ALA A 205 -4.34 -27.99 11.72
CA ALA A 205 -3.15 -28.83 11.61
C ALA A 205 -1.92 -27.95 11.33
N GLN A 206 -0.81 -28.30 11.96
CA GLN A 206 0.50 -27.71 11.71
C GLN A 206 1.45 -28.73 11.08
N ILE A 207 1.36 -30.00 11.52
CA ILE A 207 2.25 -31.05 11.05
C ILE A 207 1.46 -32.17 10.42
N ILE A 208 1.86 -32.58 9.22
CA ILE A 208 1.31 -33.72 8.51
C ILE A 208 2.41 -34.80 8.44
N ARG A 209 2.09 -36.04 8.85
CA ARG A 209 2.98 -37.20 8.75
C ARG A 209 2.43 -38.19 7.74
N ILE A 210 3.27 -38.59 6.79
CA ILE A 210 3.04 -39.76 5.95
C ILE A 210 3.87 -40.89 6.56
N GLN A 211 3.22 -42.03 6.87
CA GLN A 211 3.90 -43.15 7.49
C GLN A 211 3.52 -44.47 6.81
N ALA A 212 4.51 -45.22 6.39
CA ALA A 212 4.32 -46.58 5.88
C ALA A 212 3.85 -47.52 7.02
N LEU A 213 3.05 -48.53 6.66
CA LEU A 213 2.53 -49.54 7.57
C LEU A 213 2.92 -50.95 7.18
N ASP A 214 3.25 -51.16 5.91
CA ASP A 214 3.60 -52.48 5.36
C ASP A 214 4.47 -52.31 4.11
N SER A 215 5.24 -53.32 3.78
CA SER A 215 6.24 -53.36 2.69
C SER A 215 6.21 -54.74 2.01
N ASP A 216 6.37 -54.76 0.72
CA ASP A 216 6.60 -55.98 -0.05
C ASP A 216 8.05 -56.49 0.06
N GLY A 217 8.97 -55.65 0.50
CA GLY A 217 10.40 -55.94 0.66
C GLY A 217 11.00 -56.52 -0.63
N PRO A 218 11.54 -57.73 -0.58
CA PRO A 218 12.15 -58.36 -1.75
C PRO A 218 11.16 -58.82 -2.84
N ARG A 219 9.80 -58.68 -2.62
CA ARG A 219 8.78 -59.04 -3.61
C ARG A 219 8.07 -57.83 -4.17
N GLY A 220 8.80 -56.80 -4.59
CA GLY A 220 8.27 -55.61 -5.20
C GLY A 220 7.56 -55.91 -6.54
N ALA A 221 8.06 -55.40 -7.65
CA ALA A 221 7.49 -55.71 -8.97
C ALA A 221 8.02 -57.05 -9.55
N PRO A 222 7.15 -57.86 -10.19
CA PRO A 222 7.58 -59.04 -10.94
C PRO A 222 8.40 -58.64 -12.17
N VAL A 223 9.48 -59.36 -12.44
CA VAL A 223 10.35 -59.17 -13.61
C VAL A 223 10.65 -60.50 -14.27
N ASP A 224 11.09 -60.45 -15.50
CA ASP A 224 11.59 -61.68 -16.17
C ASP A 224 12.96 -62.10 -15.66
N SER A 225 13.39 -63.35 -15.96
CA SER A 225 14.64 -63.90 -15.50
C SER A 225 15.89 -63.15 -16.00
N MET A 226 15.82 -62.58 -17.23
CA MET A 226 16.94 -61.83 -17.83
C MET A 226 17.10 -60.49 -17.14
N THR A 227 16.00 -59.75 -16.94
CA THR A 227 15.94 -58.51 -16.21
C THR A 227 16.40 -58.70 -14.77
N HIS A 228 15.93 -59.75 -14.06
CA HIS A 228 16.37 -60.07 -12.70
C HIS A 228 17.89 -60.34 -12.64
N GLY A 229 18.43 -61.05 -13.63
CA GLY A 229 19.87 -61.34 -13.72
C GLY A 229 20.72 -60.09 -13.99
N ALA A 230 20.17 -59.06 -14.62
CA ALA A 230 20.84 -57.81 -14.93
C ALA A 230 20.80 -56.78 -13.78
N LEU A 231 19.90 -56.94 -12.77
CA LEU A 231 19.80 -56.09 -11.63
C LEU A 231 21.06 -56.15 -10.73
N SER A 232 21.39 -55.07 -10.04
CA SER A 232 22.39 -55.03 -8.99
C SER A 232 21.99 -55.96 -7.83
N GLU A 233 22.91 -56.34 -6.96
CA GLU A 233 22.64 -57.19 -5.81
C GLU A 233 21.61 -56.58 -4.86
N GLU A 234 21.62 -55.25 -4.70
CA GLU A 234 20.70 -54.47 -3.86
C GLU A 234 19.26 -54.37 -4.50
N GLU A 235 19.19 -54.31 -5.82
CA GLU A 235 17.91 -54.23 -6.54
C GLU A 235 17.26 -55.58 -6.75
N ARG A 236 18.03 -56.65 -6.59
CA ARG A 236 17.58 -58.03 -6.86
C ARG A 236 16.69 -58.52 -5.72
N GLY A 237 15.43 -58.78 -6.04
CA GLY A 237 14.41 -59.28 -5.12
C GLY A 237 14.39 -60.77 -4.98
N ALA A 238 13.32 -61.29 -4.44
CA ALA A 238 13.10 -62.71 -4.21
C ALA A 238 12.89 -63.46 -5.51
N VAL A 239 13.18 -64.78 -5.44
CA VAL A 239 12.79 -65.74 -6.48
C VAL A 239 11.86 -66.77 -5.86
N ASP A 240 10.64 -66.83 -6.29
CA ASP A 240 9.66 -67.81 -5.82
C ASP A 240 9.55 -68.97 -6.80
N TYR A 241 9.64 -70.19 -6.25
CA TYR A 241 9.54 -71.44 -7.00
C TYR A 241 8.20 -72.09 -6.71
N PHE A 242 7.57 -72.61 -7.76
CA PHE A 242 6.24 -73.23 -7.63
C PHE A 242 6.30 -74.70 -8.13
N ARG A 243 5.62 -75.57 -7.42
CA ARG A 243 5.33 -76.91 -7.83
C ARG A 243 3.98 -76.90 -8.54
N ARG A 244 3.92 -77.55 -9.72
CA ARG A 244 2.70 -77.80 -10.47
C ARG A 244 2.08 -79.09 -9.98
N THR A 245 0.79 -79.04 -9.62
CA THR A 245 0.04 -80.23 -9.29
C THR A 245 -0.62 -80.84 -10.54
N VAL A 246 -1.15 -82.09 -10.39
CA VAL A 246 -1.91 -82.76 -11.47
C VAL A 246 -3.14 -81.99 -11.92
N ALA A 247 -3.69 -81.16 -11.09
CA ALA A 247 -4.78 -80.23 -11.38
C ALA A 247 -4.32 -78.85 -11.89
N ASP A 248 -3.09 -78.72 -12.34
CA ASP A 248 -2.44 -77.51 -12.85
C ASP A 248 -2.42 -76.32 -11.89
N ARG A 249 -2.50 -76.63 -10.58
CA ARG A 249 -2.37 -75.59 -9.51
C ARG A 249 -0.89 -75.40 -9.19
N GLN A 250 -0.53 -74.11 -9.04
CA GLN A 250 0.80 -73.71 -8.62
C GLN A 250 0.87 -73.60 -7.07
N ILE A 251 1.76 -74.34 -6.45
CA ILE A 251 1.96 -74.33 -4.98
C ILE A 251 3.37 -73.84 -4.72
N PRO A 252 3.61 -72.82 -3.90
CA PRO A 252 4.93 -72.34 -3.57
C PRO A 252 5.72 -73.37 -2.80
N VAL A 253 7.00 -73.57 -3.19
CA VAL A 253 7.92 -74.50 -2.58
C VAL A 253 9.32 -73.88 -2.39
N ALA A 254 10.10 -74.42 -1.50
CA ALA A 254 11.49 -73.98 -1.34
C ALA A 254 12.31 -74.37 -2.58
N ARG A 255 13.34 -73.56 -2.91
CA ARG A 255 14.26 -73.82 -4.06
C ARG A 255 14.79 -75.25 -4.07
N SER A 256 15.26 -75.74 -2.94
CA SER A 256 15.80 -77.11 -2.80
C SER A 256 14.74 -78.20 -3.11
N VAL A 257 13.50 -77.96 -2.80
CA VAL A 257 12.38 -78.85 -3.15
C VAL A 257 12.13 -78.81 -4.66
N TYR A 258 12.05 -77.59 -5.25
CA TYR A 258 11.83 -77.37 -6.67
C TYR A 258 12.87 -78.07 -7.54
N GLU A 259 14.15 -77.90 -7.20
CA GLU A 259 15.30 -78.50 -7.92
C GLU A 259 15.30 -80.06 -7.84
N ALA A 260 14.60 -80.61 -6.82
CA ALA A 260 14.46 -82.06 -6.66
C ALA A 260 13.21 -82.64 -7.34
N LEU A 261 12.28 -81.83 -7.90
CA LEU A 261 11.05 -82.26 -8.57
C LEU A 261 11.35 -82.77 -9.98
N PRO A 262 10.59 -83.75 -10.45
CA PRO A 262 10.55 -84.14 -11.86
C PRO A 262 10.12 -82.95 -12.75
N PRO A 263 10.64 -82.82 -13.99
CA PRO A 263 10.33 -81.69 -14.89
C PRO A 263 8.84 -81.40 -15.07
N GLU A 264 8.01 -82.44 -15.10
CA GLU A 264 6.53 -82.37 -15.23
C GLU A 264 5.84 -81.76 -13.97
N GLU A 265 6.47 -81.81 -12.84
CA GLU A 265 5.99 -81.23 -11.58
C GLU A 265 6.60 -79.87 -11.30
N GLN A 266 7.61 -79.46 -12.06
CA GLN A 266 8.16 -78.12 -11.92
C GLN A 266 7.17 -77.09 -12.50
N GLY A 267 6.68 -76.16 -11.66
CA GLY A 267 5.84 -75.06 -12.04
C GLY A 267 6.65 -73.84 -12.40
N ASP A 268 6.02 -72.68 -12.30
CA ASP A 268 6.57 -71.38 -12.63
C ASP A 268 7.72 -71.01 -11.69
N ILE A 269 8.71 -70.28 -12.18
CA ILE A 269 9.67 -69.53 -11.36
C ILE A 269 9.30 -68.06 -11.53
N ARG A 270 9.03 -67.38 -10.44
CA ARG A 270 8.71 -65.97 -10.44
C ARG A 270 9.87 -65.19 -9.85
N TYR A 271 10.34 -64.22 -10.64
CA TYR A 271 11.45 -63.36 -10.25
C TYR A 271 10.86 -61.97 -9.86
N TYR A 272 11.44 -61.36 -8.86
CA TYR A 272 10.99 -60.05 -8.41
C TYR A 272 12.21 -59.12 -8.30
N ARG A 273 12.02 -57.81 -8.50
CA ARG A 273 12.93 -56.81 -8.04
C ARG A 273 12.57 -56.41 -6.61
N HIS A 274 13.53 -55.87 -5.89
CA HIS A 274 13.27 -55.27 -4.58
C HIS A 274 12.29 -54.09 -4.79
N GLU A 275 11.40 -53.83 -3.84
CA GLU A 275 10.58 -52.67 -3.90
C GLU A 275 11.36 -51.38 -3.82
N ARG A 276 10.91 -50.30 -4.47
CA ARG A 276 11.51 -48.96 -4.45
C ARG A 276 10.38 -47.94 -4.15
N PRO A 277 9.97 -47.86 -2.89
CA PRO A 277 8.92 -46.93 -2.53
C PRO A 277 9.39 -45.48 -2.73
N ARG A 278 8.62 -44.72 -3.54
CA ARG A 278 8.94 -43.34 -3.90
C ARG A 278 7.72 -42.47 -3.78
N LEU A 279 7.74 -41.56 -2.81
CA LEU A 279 6.75 -40.53 -2.59
C LEU A 279 7.13 -39.30 -3.41
N ALA A 280 6.31 -38.94 -4.40
CA ALA A 280 6.56 -37.84 -5.31
C ALA A 280 6.12 -36.50 -4.69
N GLU A 281 4.86 -36.41 -4.27
CA GLU A 281 4.33 -35.13 -3.78
C GLU A 281 3.27 -35.35 -2.70
N VAL A 282 3.27 -34.47 -1.71
CA VAL A 282 2.21 -34.35 -0.70
C VAL A 282 1.64 -32.94 -0.76
N GLU A 283 0.41 -32.81 -1.22
CA GLU A 283 -0.32 -31.57 -1.14
C GLU A 283 -1.19 -31.53 0.11
N VAL A 284 -1.16 -30.42 0.82
CA VAL A 284 -1.98 -30.16 1.99
C VAL A 284 -2.91 -29.00 1.70
N HIS A 285 -4.13 -29.31 1.28
CA HIS A 285 -5.13 -28.31 0.93
C HIS A 285 -5.75 -27.71 2.19
N ALA A 286 -5.68 -26.38 2.30
CA ALA A 286 -6.26 -25.59 3.38
C ALA A 286 -7.26 -24.57 2.80
N ILE A 287 -8.17 -24.08 3.63
CA ILE A 287 -9.27 -23.18 3.21
C ILE A 287 -8.81 -21.89 2.54
N GLY A 288 -7.58 -21.48 2.73
CA GLY A 288 -7.00 -20.30 2.07
C GLY A 288 -5.82 -19.69 2.82
N ASP A 289 -5.36 -18.56 2.31
CA ASP A 289 -4.37 -17.72 2.97
C ASP A 289 -5.00 -17.05 4.20
N ASN A 290 -4.39 -17.21 5.38
CA ASN A 290 -4.78 -16.46 6.58
C ASN A 290 -4.21 -15.02 6.48
N ALA A 291 -5.07 -14.04 6.22
CA ALA A 291 -4.68 -12.63 6.04
C ALA A 291 -3.90 -12.09 7.25
N ILE A 292 -4.27 -12.47 8.47
CA ILE A 292 -3.55 -12.04 9.69
C ILE A 292 -2.09 -12.53 9.65
N ARG A 293 -1.87 -13.76 9.19
CA ARG A 293 -0.50 -14.32 9.11
C ARG A 293 0.33 -13.66 8.02
N LEU A 294 -0.29 -13.23 6.92
CA LEU A 294 0.40 -12.52 5.84
C LEU A 294 0.94 -11.15 6.27
N THR A 295 0.34 -10.53 7.28
CA THR A 295 0.76 -9.20 7.79
C THR A 295 1.99 -9.24 8.69
N ARG A 296 2.52 -10.43 9.00
CA ARG A 296 3.72 -10.59 9.83
C ARG A 296 4.97 -10.72 8.97
N PRO A 297 6.05 -9.97 9.28
CA PRO A 297 7.31 -10.16 8.58
C PRO A 297 7.88 -11.55 8.89
N PRO A 298 8.60 -12.18 7.95
CA PRO A 298 9.47 -13.30 8.23
C PRO A 298 10.48 -12.95 9.33
N LEU A 299 10.91 -13.93 10.11
CA LEU A 299 11.93 -13.71 11.15
C LEU A 299 13.25 -13.25 10.48
N GLY A 300 13.74 -12.10 10.94
CA GLY A 300 14.95 -11.48 10.39
C GLY A 300 14.71 -10.35 9.39
N GLU A 301 13.50 -10.19 8.85
CA GLU A 301 13.16 -9.03 8.05
C GLU A 301 12.68 -7.87 8.93
N GLN A 302 13.13 -6.65 8.59
CA GLN A 302 12.64 -5.44 9.25
C GLN A 302 11.25 -5.11 8.73
N GLY A 303 10.25 -5.21 9.60
CA GLY A 303 8.88 -4.82 9.31
C GLY A 303 8.11 -4.59 10.61
N ARG A 304 7.16 -3.65 10.61
CA ARG A 304 6.26 -3.47 11.74
C ARG A 304 5.22 -4.58 11.69
N ASP A 305 5.18 -5.39 12.75
CA ASP A 305 4.09 -6.32 13.02
C ASP A 305 2.79 -5.51 13.10
N ALA A 306 1.83 -5.77 12.22
CA ALA A 306 0.55 -5.05 12.22
C ALA A 306 -0.28 -5.38 13.48
N ALA A 307 -0.13 -6.61 14.02
CA ALA A 307 -0.72 -6.98 15.30
C ALA A 307 0.14 -6.47 16.45
N THR A 308 -0.47 -5.80 17.41
CA THR A 308 0.21 -5.31 18.61
C THR A 308 0.84 -6.47 19.39
N ARG A 309 1.95 -6.22 20.10
CA ARG A 309 2.63 -7.23 20.95
C ARG A 309 1.71 -7.92 21.96
N SER A 310 0.69 -7.21 22.44
CA SER A 310 -0.31 -7.74 23.40
C SER A 310 -1.23 -8.81 22.81
N GLN A 311 -1.28 -8.93 21.49
CA GLN A 311 -2.17 -9.85 20.77
C GLN A 311 -1.45 -11.06 20.17
N ARG A 312 -0.13 -11.18 20.38
CA ARG A 312 0.66 -12.31 19.90
C ARG A 312 0.08 -13.68 20.22
N PRO A 313 -0.44 -13.95 21.43
CA PRO A 313 -1.01 -15.26 21.73
C PRO A 313 -2.21 -15.65 20.90
N TYR A 314 -2.83 -14.69 20.21
CA TYR A 314 -4.03 -14.92 19.37
C TYR A 314 -3.73 -14.94 17.87
N THR A 315 -2.48 -14.67 17.47
CA THR A 315 -2.15 -14.43 16.05
C THR A 315 -0.74 -14.90 15.67
N ASP A 316 -0.09 -15.73 16.51
CA ASP A 316 1.31 -16.17 16.28
C ASP A 316 1.43 -17.35 15.31
N GLY A 317 0.32 -17.94 14.88
CA GLY A 317 0.27 -19.09 14.00
C GLY A 317 0.44 -20.43 14.71
N LEU A 318 0.37 -20.46 16.06
CA LEU A 318 0.58 -21.66 16.85
C LEU A 318 -0.70 -22.03 17.64
N PHE A 319 -1.11 -23.27 17.54
CA PHE A 319 -2.22 -23.77 18.37
C PHE A 319 -1.80 -24.06 19.81
N SER A 320 -0.51 -24.18 20.07
CA SER A 320 0.06 -24.45 21.41
C SER A 320 0.06 -23.23 22.33
N THR A 321 0.07 -22.04 21.78
CA THR A 321 -0.05 -20.77 22.51
C THR A 321 -1.51 -20.36 22.61
N PHE A 322 -1.90 -19.70 23.68
CA PHE A 322 -3.26 -19.18 23.83
C PHE A 322 -3.31 -18.03 24.83
N GLY A 323 -4.29 -17.18 24.66
CA GLY A 323 -4.64 -16.13 25.61
C GLY A 323 -6.02 -16.33 26.21
N ASN A 324 -6.27 -15.78 27.42
CA ASN A 324 -7.57 -15.73 28.04
C ASN A 324 -8.25 -14.39 27.72
N LEU A 325 -9.40 -14.43 27.06
CA LEU A 325 -10.19 -13.23 26.81
C LEU A 325 -10.80 -12.73 28.11
N GLN A 326 -10.55 -11.49 28.45
CA GLN A 326 -11.26 -10.84 29.55
C GLN A 326 -12.67 -10.47 29.11
N GLU A 327 -13.60 -10.40 30.10
CA GLU A 327 -14.94 -9.92 29.86
C GLU A 327 -14.92 -8.46 29.41
N TYR A 328 -15.63 -8.16 28.31
CA TYR A 328 -15.68 -6.83 27.74
C TYR A 328 -16.34 -5.83 28.69
N ASP A 329 -15.71 -4.70 28.93
CA ASP A 329 -16.24 -3.61 29.73
C ASP A 329 -16.94 -2.58 28.80
N ALA A 330 -18.26 -2.69 28.68
CA ALA A 330 -19.06 -1.82 27.82
C ALA A 330 -19.11 -0.36 28.29
N GLN A 331 -18.80 -0.07 29.57
CA GLN A 331 -18.82 1.30 30.08
C GLN A 331 -17.55 2.08 29.69
N ARG A 332 -16.45 1.36 29.52
CA ARG A 332 -15.14 1.96 29.21
C ARG A 332 -14.68 1.65 27.79
N ASP A 333 -15.40 0.81 27.05
CA ASP A 333 -14.97 0.24 25.74
C ASP A 333 -13.56 -0.39 25.81
N GLU A 334 -13.32 -1.21 26.88
CA GLU A 334 -12.02 -1.82 27.15
C GLU A 334 -12.11 -3.35 27.20
N ARG A 335 -10.92 -4.02 27.20
CA ARG A 335 -10.74 -5.47 27.30
C ARG A 335 -11.16 -6.27 26.06
N GLN A 336 -11.32 -5.61 24.93
CA GLN A 336 -11.46 -6.27 23.63
C GLN A 336 -10.09 -6.61 23.03
N VAL A 337 -10.09 -7.52 22.06
CA VAL A 337 -8.90 -7.84 21.23
C VAL A 337 -9.08 -7.19 19.88
N VAL A 338 -8.34 -6.10 19.62
CA VAL A 338 -8.33 -5.40 18.33
C VAL A 338 -7.11 -5.80 17.55
N ILE A 339 -7.30 -6.31 16.34
CA ILE A 339 -6.24 -6.65 15.37
C ILE A 339 -6.26 -5.60 14.27
N ASP A 340 -5.14 -4.90 14.03
CA ASP A 340 -4.91 -4.06 12.85
C ASP A 340 -4.09 -4.87 11.83
N LEU A 341 -4.63 -5.10 10.65
CA LEU A 341 -3.95 -5.80 9.55
C LEU A 341 -2.93 -4.90 8.81
N GLY A 342 -2.80 -3.63 9.20
CA GLY A 342 -1.91 -2.66 8.55
C GLY A 342 -2.42 -2.15 7.20
N ALA A 343 -3.28 -2.91 6.54
CA ALA A 343 -3.99 -2.55 5.31
C ALA A 343 -5.34 -3.26 5.26
N SER A 344 -6.23 -2.83 4.37
CA SER A 344 -7.48 -3.55 4.13
C SER A 344 -7.24 -4.78 3.27
N TYR A 345 -7.96 -5.87 3.56
CA TYR A 345 -8.00 -7.11 2.79
C TYR A 345 -9.46 -7.44 2.46
N TRP A 346 -9.71 -8.08 1.32
CA TRP A 346 -11.03 -8.61 1.01
C TRP A 346 -11.27 -9.87 1.84
N LEU A 347 -12.13 -9.76 2.88
CA LEU A 347 -12.43 -10.85 3.79
C LEU A 347 -13.94 -11.14 3.80
N ASP A 348 -14.27 -12.42 4.07
CA ASP A 348 -15.64 -12.89 4.24
C ASP A 348 -15.79 -13.90 5.38
N ARG A 349 -14.68 -14.22 6.08
CA ARG A 349 -14.66 -15.25 7.10
C ARG A 349 -13.64 -14.94 8.18
N ILE A 350 -14.07 -15.04 9.43
CA ILE A 350 -13.21 -15.00 10.61
C ILE A 350 -13.39 -16.29 11.38
N ARG A 351 -12.29 -16.95 11.71
CA ARG A 351 -12.24 -18.18 12.47
C ARG A 351 -11.59 -17.94 13.82
N LEU A 352 -12.22 -18.47 14.89
CA LEU A 352 -11.67 -18.49 16.24
C LEU A 352 -11.34 -19.93 16.62
N LEU A 353 -10.11 -20.19 17.01
CA LEU A 353 -9.62 -21.49 17.44
C LEU A 353 -9.35 -21.46 18.93
N SER A 354 -9.94 -22.40 19.66
CA SER A 354 -9.80 -22.55 21.12
C SER A 354 -9.13 -23.88 21.47
N PRO A 355 -8.18 -23.91 22.43
CA PRO A 355 -7.51 -25.15 22.80
C PRO A 355 -8.36 -26.04 23.71
N ALA A 356 -9.21 -25.45 24.58
CA ALA A 356 -9.98 -26.20 25.59
C ALA A 356 -11.23 -25.49 26.06
N GLU A 357 -11.13 -24.29 26.62
CA GLU A 357 -12.20 -23.51 27.24
C GLU A 357 -12.59 -22.33 26.36
N PRO A 358 -13.44 -22.48 25.32
CA PRO A 358 -13.80 -21.44 24.39
C PRO A 358 -14.59 -20.31 25.05
N PRO A 359 -14.68 -19.12 24.42
CA PRO A 359 -15.55 -18.07 24.91
C PRO A 359 -17.01 -18.52 24.87
N PRO A 360 -17.73 -18.42 26.02
CA PRO A 360 -19.13 -18.88 26.12
C PRO A 360 -20.10 -17.90 25.39
N ALA A 361 -19.74 -16.63 25.31
CA ALA A 361 -20.43 -15.63 24.50
C ALA A 361 -19.41 -14.63 23.95
N TYR A 362 -19.62 -14.22 22.71
CA TYR A 362 -18.73 -13.27 22.07
C TYR A 362 -19.46 -12.42 21.02
N GLN A 363 -18.82 -11.34 20.63
CA GLN A 363 -19.26 -10.48 19.54
C GLN A 363 -18.05 -10.06 18.72
N LEU A 364 -18.20 -10.09 17.40
CA LEU A 364 -17.22 -9.59 16.46
C LEU A 364 -17.71 -8.29 15.83
N ARG A 365 -16.78 -7.41 15.54
CA ARG A 365 -16.99 -6.26 14.67
C ARG A 365 -15.78 -6.08 13.75
N VAL A 366 -16.01 -5.56 12.53
CA VAL A 366 -14.96 -5.31 11.55
C VAL A 366 -15.05 -3.88 11.01
N SER A 367 -13.92 -3.35 10.53
CA SER A 367 -13.85 -2.03 9.93
C SER A 367 -12.80 -2.04 8.81
N ASP A 368 -13.05 -1.29 7.75
CA ASP A 368 -12.07 -0.97 6.70
C ASP A 368 -11.11 0.16 7.10
N GLY A 369 -11.39 0.83 8.23
CA GLY A 369 -10.61 1.96 8.74
C GLY A 369 -11.24 3.32 8.43
N ALA A 370 -12.39 3.38 7.76
CA ALA A 370 -13.11 4.63 7.54
C ALA A 370 -13.50 5.29 8.87
N LEU A 371 -13.49 6.62 8.87
CA LEU A 371 -13.85 7.44 10.03
C LEU A 371 -15.18 8.15 9.77
N ASN A 372 -15.97 8.35 10.81
CA ASN A 372 -17.15 9.21 10.78
C ASN A 372 -16.77 10.70 10.87
N ALA A 373 -17.75 11.60 10.86
CA ALA A 373 -17.54 13.05 10.95
C ALA A 373 -16.83 13.49 12.27
N ASP A 374 -16.98 12.71 13.33
CA ASP A 374 -16.35 12.97 14.64
C ASP A 374 -14.93 12.40 14.76
N GLY A 375 -14.43 11.76 13.70
CA GLY A 375 -13.11 11.15 13.67
C GLY A 375 -13.04 9.74 14.30
N GLU A 376 -14.17 9.15 14.64
CA GLU A 376 -14.24 7.80 15.19
C GLU A 376 -14.33 6.75 14.09
N ARG A 377 -13.74 5.56 14.34
CA ARG A 377 -13.75 4.45 13.37
C ARG A 377 -15.15 3.90 13.17
N ILE A 378 -15.56 3.74 11.92
CA ILE A 378 -16.83 3.12 11.57
C ILE A 378 -16.69 1.60 11.69
N TRP A 379 -17.51 0.99 12.55
CA TRP A 379 -17.53 -0.43 12.79
C TRP A 379 -18.80 -1.07 12.23
N ARG A 380 -18.65 -2.21 11.55
CA ARG A 380 -19.74 -3.13 11.30
C ARG A 380 -19.77 -4.15 12.43
N LEU A 381 -20.86 -4.18 13.15
CA LEU A 381 -21.12 -5.07 14.26
C LEU A 381 -21.85 -6.32 13.75
N PHE A 382 -21.43 -7.50 14.21
CA PHE A 382 -22.15 -8.75 14.01
C PHE A 382 -23.03 -9.06 15.25
N ASP A 383 -23.99 -9.98 15.07
CA ASP A 383 -24.86 -10.40 16.16
C ASP A 383 -24.06 -11.04 17.31
N GLU A 384 -24.58 -10.94 18.51
CA GLU A 384 -24.02 -11.59 19.69
C GLU A 384 -24.15 -13.12 19.56
N GLN A 385 -23.04 -13.81 19.71
CA GLN A 385 -22.98 -15.27 19.59
C GLN A 385 -22.92 -15.94 20.94
N LEU A 386 -23.77 -16.95 21.16
CA LEU A 386 -23.78 -17.82 22.37
C LEU A 386 -23.20 -19.19 22.01
N ASN A 387 -22.07 -19.52 22.55
CA ASN A 387 -21.42 -20.83 22.37
C ASN A 387 -21.89 -21.84 23.47
N ARG A 388 -23.14 -22.22 23.42
CA ARG A 388 -23.75 -23.13 24.42
C ARG A 388 -23.18 -24.54 24.39
N GLU A 389 -22.80 -25.00 23.22
CA GLU A 389 -22.24 -26.34 22.97
C GLU A 389 -20.74 -26.42 23.26
N SER A 390 -20.11 -25.29 23.67
CA SER A 390 -18.68 -25.19 23.94
C SER A 390 -17.85 -25.66 22.74
N PHE A 391 -18.22 -25.24 21.53
CA PHE A 391 -17.46 -25.48 20.31
C PHE A 391 -16.08 -24.86 20.42
N LEU A 392 -15.06 -25.63 20.03
CA LEU A 392 -13.66 -25.18 20.05
C LEU A 392 -13.25 -24.41 18.82
N GLN A 393 -14.01 -24.54 17.73
CA GLN A 393 -13.81 -23.83 16.50
C GLN A 393 -15.09 -23.06 16.17
N LEU A 394 -14.99 -21.75 16.15
CA LEU A 394 -16.08 -20.83 15.86
C LEU A 394 -15.81 -20.09 14.57
N GLU A 395 -16.84 -19.79 13.80
CA GLU A 395 -16.71 -19.12 12.51
C GLU A 395 -17.81 -18.08 12.34
N GLU A 396 -17.39 -16.86 11.95
CA GLU A 396 -18.27 -15.81 11.45
C GLU A 396 -18.08 -15.66 9.94
N ARG A 397 -19.19 -15.76 9.19
CA ARG A 397 -19.24 -15.55 7.74
C ARG A 397 -20.02 -14.29 7.41
N PHE A 398 -19.56 -13.55 6.44
CA PHE A 398 -20.18 -12.33 5.97
C PHE A 398 -19.89 -12.08 4.48
N ASP A 399 -20.59 -11.13 3.86
CA ASP A 399 -20.33 -10.78 2.47
C ASP A 399 -18.91 -10.26 2.29
N LEU A 400 -18.23 -10.68 1.23
CA LEU A 400 -16.86 -10.28 0.88
C LEU A 400 -16.73 -8.75 0.87
N ARG A 401 -15.84 -8.22 1.68
CA ARG A 401 -15.64 -6.78 1.87
C ARG A 401 -14.24 -6.42 2.30
N PRO A 402 -13.79 -5.16 2.09
CA PRO A 402 -12.56 -4.67 2.67
C PRO A 402 -12.64 -4.64 4.21
N VAL A 403 -11.66 -5.25 4.87
CA VAL A 403 -11.49 -5.27 6.33
C VAL A 403 -10.03 -4.99 6.67
N ARG A 404 -9.79 -3.99 7.51
CA ARG A 404 -8.48 -3.70 8.09
C ARG A 404 -8.42 -4.02 9.58
N TYR A 405 -9.51 -3.77 10.29
CA TYR A 405 -9.57 -3.97 11.74
C TYR A 405 -10.58 -5.05 12.09
N ILE A 406 -10.17 -5.94 12.98
CA ILE A 406 -11.01 -6.99 13.56
C ILE A 406 -11.01 -6.77 15.07
N ASP A 407 -12.19 -6.71 15.68
CA ASP A 407 -12.36 -6.55 17.10
C ASP A 407 -13.22 -7.69 17.66
N LEU A 408 -12.64 -8.43 18.60
CA LEU A 408 -13.29 -9.53 19.32
C LEU A 408 -13.58 -9.15 20.76
N ARG A 409 -14.82 -9.28 21.18
CA ARG A 409 -15.34 -9.01 22.53
C ARG A 409 -15.90 -10.27 23.15
N ARG A 410 -15.43 -10.63 24.33
CA ARG A 410 -16.09 -11.64 25.16
C ARG A 410 -17.21 -10.97 25.94
N LEU A 411 -18.43 -11.44 25.76
CA LEU A 411 -19.61 -10.88 26.44
C LEU A 411 -19.82 -11.51 27.84
N PRO A 412 -20.39 -10.74 28.80
CA PRO A 412 -20.79 -11.26 30.10
C PRO A 412 -21.94 -12.24 29.96
N LEU A 413 -21.90 -13.32 30.73
CA LEU A 413 -23.03 -14.25 30.85
C LEU A 413 -23.71 -14.11 32.21
N PRO A 414 -25.07 -14.10 32.27
CA PRO A 414 -25.81 -13.93 33.52
C PRO A 414 -25.70 -15.10 34.51
N ALA A 415 -25.21 -16.25 34.09
CA ALA A 415 -25.09 -17.45 34.93
C ALA A 415 -23.65 -17.96 34.98
N ALA A 416 -23.08 -18.03 36.15
CA ALA A 416 -21.73 -18.40 36.48
C ALA A 416 -21.25 -19.73 35.87
N ARG A 417 -20.78 -19.72 34.63
CA ARG A 417 -19.81 -20.70 34.14
C ARG A 417 -18.47 -19.98 34.10
N SER A 418 -17.51 -20.48 34.84
CA SER A 418 -16.13 -19.93 34.92
C SER A 418 -15.28 -20.30 33.70
N GLU A 419 -15.87 -20.33 32.51
CA GLU A 419 -15.09 -20.57 31.28
C GLU A 419 -14.19 -19.40 30.99
N ARG A 420 -12.89 -19.66 30.83
CA ARG A 420 -11.86 -18.63 30.75
C ARG A 420 -11.81 -17.89 29.41
N GLY A 421 -12.56 -18.37 28.40
CA GLY A 421 -12.57 -17.76 27.08
C GLY A 421 -11.21 -17.86 26.39
N GLN A 422 -10.65 -19.05 26.34
CA GLN A 422 -9.33 -19.29 25.72
C GLN A 422 -9.41 -19.23 24.20
N ILE A 423 -8.50 -18.48 23.60
CA ILE A 423 -8.29 -18.45 22.14
C ILE A 423 -6.80 -18.71 21.87
N SER A 424 -6.51 -19.70 20.99
CA SER A 424 -5.18 -19.94 20.45
C SER A 424 -4.92 -19.10 19.21
N GLU A 425 -5.87 -19.05 18.29
CA GLU A 425 -5.71 -18.35 17.03
C GLU A 425 -7.00 -17.66 16.60
N ILE A 426 -6.83 -16.44 16.10
CA ILE A 426 -7.82 -15.70 15.30
C ILE A 426 -7.28 -15.69 13.88
N GLN A 427 -8.07 -16.23 12.95
CA GLN A 427 -7.68 -16.32 11.55
C GLN A 427 -8.73 -15.62 10.69
N ALA A 428 -8.28 -14.95 9.62
CA ALA A 428 -9.15 -14.22 8.71
C ALA A 428 -8.91 -14.67 7.27
N TYR A 429 -9.97 -14.96 6.55
CA TYR A 429 -9.94 -15.51 5.21
C TYR A 429 -10.83 -14.73 4.26
N GLY A 430 -10.47 -14.77 3.00
CA GLY A 430 -11.21 -14.14 1.92
C GLY A 430 -10.56 -14.44 0.59
N GLU A 431 -10.82 -13.58 -0.40
CA GLU A 431 -10.27 -13.76 -1.75
C GLU A 431 -10.14 -12.42 -2.46
N GLY A 432 -9.02 -12.21 -3.12
CA GLY A 432 -8.82 -11.06 -3.99
C GLY A 432 -7.53 -10.30 -3.72
N PHE A 433 -7.23 -9.37 -4.61
CA PHE A 433 -6.10 -8.46 -4.45
C PHE A 433 -6.33 -7.49 -3.30
N VAL A 434 -5.28 -7.19 -2.55
CA VAL A 434 -5.32 -6.14 -1.51
C VAL A 434 -5.87 -4.85 -2.11
N PRO A 435 -6.97 -4.28 -1.56
CA PRO A 435 -7.69 -3.15 -2.18
C PRO A 435 -6.85 -1.89 -2.35
N GLU A 436 -5.92 -1.64 -1.42
CA GLU A 436 -5.02 -0.50 -1.46
C GLU A 436 -3.64 -0.89 -0.91
N VAL A 437 -2.60 -0.65 -1.71
CA VAL A 437 -1.21 -0.76 -1.29
C VAL A 437 -0.60 0.63 -1.29
N ILE A 438 -0.12 1.08 -0.13
CA ILE A 438 0.57 2.36 0.04
C ILE A 438 2.07 2.07 0.19
N MET A 439 2.87 2.67 -0.69
CA MET A 439 4.32 2.52 -0.68
C MET A 439 4.98 3.88 -0.53
N HIS A 440 5.96 3.98 0.37
CA HIS A 440 6.77 5.18 0.59
C HIS A 440 8.19 4.94 0.09
N SER A 441 8.73 5.89 -0.68
CA SER A 441 10.10 5.83 -1.13
C SER A 441 11.09 5.97 0.03
N PRO A 442 12.31 5.45 -0.10
CA PRO A 442 13.44 5.97 0.66
C PRO A 442 13.69 7.44 0.32
N LEU A 443 14.51 8.12 1.12
CA LEU A 443 14.91 9.49 0.86
C LEU A 443 15.77 9.56 -0.41
N MET A 444 15.21 10.11 -1.48
CA MET A 444 15.91 10.29 -2.76
C MET A 444 16.79 11.54 -2.71
N LYS A 445 18.09 11.37 -2.95
CA LYS A 445 19.12 12.40 -2.83
C LYS A 445 19.74 12.72 -4.20
N LEU A 446 19.84 14.00 -4.51
CA LEU A 446 20.54 14.48 -5.70
C LEU A 446 21.82 15.23 -5.30
N PRO A 447 22.89 15.20 -6.11
CA PRO A 447 24.14 15.88 -5.81
C PRO A 447 23.99 17.41 -5.65
N SER A 448 23.03 18.00 -6.36
CA SER A 448 22.69 19.43 -6.30
C SER A 448 21.20 19.63 -6.53
N PRO A 449 20.62 20.78 -6.15
CA PRO A 449 19.23 21.08 -6.47
C PRO A 449 18.91 20.93 -7.94
N LYS A 450 17.78 20.31 -8.27
CA LYS A 450 17.29 20.09 -9.64
C LYS A 450 15.87 20.63 -9.77
N LEU A 451 15.58 21.14 -10.93
CA LEU A 451 14.25 21.58 -11.33
C LEU A 451 13.46 20.35 -11.80
N PHE A 452 12.64 19.76 -10.92
CA PHE A 452 11.71 18.69 -11.31
C PHE A 452 10.67 19.24 -12.29
N THR A 453 10.46 18.54 -13.41
CA THR A 453 9.60 19.01 -14.51
C THR A 453 8.27 18.23 -14.58
N HIS A 454 8.33 16.91 -14.59
CA HIS A 454 7.16 16.05 -14.66
C HIS A 454 7.45 14.68 -14.04
N LEU A 455 6.39 13.93 -13.79
CA LEU A 455 6.45 12.58 -13.24
C LEU A 455 5.80 11.61 -14.24
N SER A 456 6.47 10.49 -14.51
CA SER A 456 5.95 9.47 -15.42
C SER A 456 6.11 8.07 -14.84
N TRP A 457 5.23 7.16 -15.24
CA TRP A 457 5.32 5.75 -14.87
C TRP A 457 4.84 4.84 -15.98
N THR A 458 5.26 3.57 -15.92
CA THR A 458 4.79 2.51 -16.80
C THR A 458 4.21 1.37 -15.97
N GLY A 459 3.12 0.79 -16.43
CA GLY A 459 2.44 -0.30 -15.75
C GLY A 459 1.16 -0.72 -16.46
N ASP A 460 0.49 -1.72 -15.91
CA ASP A 460 -0.83 -2.16 -16.33
C ASP A 460 -1.88 -1.61 -15.38
N ILE A 461 -2.92 -0.97 -15.92
CA ILE A 461 -3.98 -0.32 -15.14
C ILE A 461 -5.33 -0.78 -15.69
N PRO A 462 -5.81 -1.98 -15.32
CA PRO A 462 -7.13 -2.45 -15.70
C PRO A 462 -8.25 -1.49 -15.28
N ASN A 463 -9.36 -1.47 -16.02
CA ASN A 463 -10.51 -0.64 -15.66
C ASN A 463 -10.99 -0.95 -14.23
N GLY A 464 -11.20 0.07 -13.42
CA GLY A 464 -11.55 -0.06 -12.01
C GLY A 464 -10.34 -0.10 -11.06
N THR A 465 -9.11 -0.01 -11.62
CA THR A 465 -7.88 0.14 -10.83
C THR A 465 -7.23 1.49 -11.05
N HIS A 466 -6.41 1.95 -10.10
CA HIS A 466 -5.76 3.25 -10.16
C HIS A 466 -4.35 3.20 -9.59
N ILE A 467 -3.45 3.93 -10.25
CA ILE A 467 -2.15 4.32 -9.70
C ILE A 467 -2.23 5.80 -9.36
N ALA A 468 -1.98 6.13 -8.09
CA ALA A 468 -1.90 7.51 -7.64
C ALA A 468 -0.52 7.73 -7.00
N VAL A 469 0.13 8.82 -7.38
CA VAL A 469 1.45 9.19 -6.85
C VAL A 469 1.33 10.58 -6.22
N ARG A 470 2.07 10.86 -5.16
CA ARG A 470 2.29 12.20 -4.66
C ARG A 470 3.73 12.36 -4.20
N THR A 471 4.21 13.58 -4.21
CA THR A 471 5.61 13.89 -3.89
C THR A 471 5.70 14.99 -2.85
N ARG A 472 6.83 15.08 -2.17
CA ARG A 472 7.27 16.25 -1.41
C ARG A 472 8.78 16.42 -1.55
N THR A 473 9.25 17.63 -1.41
CA THR A 473 10.65 17.99 -1.68
C THR A 473 11.21 18.96 -0.66
N GLY A 474 12.54 18.97 -0.50
CA GLY A 474 13.26 19.85 0.40
C GLY A 474 14.75 19.95 0.07
N ASN A 475 15.47 20.81 0.76
CA ASN A 475 16.93 20.98 0.67
C ASN A 475 17.65 20.70 1.99
N GLU A 476 16.94 20.67 3.12
CA GLU A 476 17.49 20.47 4.44
C GLU A 476 17.07 19.10 5.01
N LEU A 477 17.96 18.48 5.75
CA LEU A 477 17.71 17.24 6.47
C LEU A 477 17.90 17.48 7.96
N GLU A 478 17.06 16.85 8.76
CA GLU A 478 17.26 16.71 10.20
C GLU A 478 17.94 15.37 10.47
N GLU A 479 19.06 15.41 11.17
CA GLU A 479 19.86 14.23 11.50
C GLU A 479 19.57 13.81 12.94
N ILE A 480 19.08 12.59 13.12
CA ILE A 480 18.82 11.98 14.43
C ILE A 480 19.75 10.80 14.65
N LEU A 481 20.48 10.81 15.76
CA LEU A 481 21.37 9.69 16.14
C LEU A 481 20.65 8.76 17.12
N HIS A 482 20.47 7.52 16.70
CA HIS A 482 19.93 6.43 17.52
C HIS A 482 21.07 5.61 18.11
N TYR A 483 21.03 5.41 19.41
CA TYR A 483 22.05 4.69 20.16
C TYR A 483 21.54 3.31 20.58
N TYR A 484 22.25 2.24 20.25
CA TYR A 484 21.83 0.89 20.57
C TYR A 484 22.75 0.25 21.60
N SER A 485 22.21 -0.67 22.38
CA SER A 485 23.00 -1.57 23.23
C SER A 485 23.58 -2.73 22.39
N ASP A 486 24.49 -3.48 23.01
CA ASP A 486 25.00 -4.77 22.50
C ASP A 486 23.91 -5.79 22.15
N ARG A 487 22.73 -5.65 22.77
CA ARG A 487 21.55 -6.50 22.55
C ARG A 487 20.57 -5.93 21.50
N GLY A 488 20.94 -4.86 20.81
CA GLY A 488 20.09 -4.22 19.79
C GLY A 488 18.91 -3.41 20.33
N ASN A 489 18.85 -3.16 21.65
CA ASN A 489 17.80 -2.26 22.21
C ASN A 489 18.25 -0.81 22.09
N GLU A 490 17.34 0.05 21.62
CA GLU A 490 17.57 1.48 21.60
C GLU A 490 17.62 2.04 23.02
N ILE A 491 18.60 2.91 23.29
CA ILE A 491 18.85 3.51 24.60
C ILE A 491 19.21 4.99 24.42
N SER A 492 19.09 5.78 25.47
CA SER A 492 19.50 7.17 25.41
C SER A 492 21.00 7.32 25.24
N ARG A 493 21.46 8.42 24.62
CA ARG A 493 22.87 8.78 24.48
C ARG A 493 23.62 8.67 25.82
N ILE A 494 23.05 9.21 26.90
CA ILE A 494 23.64 9.19 28.25
C ILE A 494 23.81 7.73 28.74
N ALA A 495 22.83 6.87 28.50
CA ALA A 495 22.89 5.47 28.86
C ALA A 495 23.94 4.71 28.02
N TRP A 496 24.10 5.09 26.76
CA TRP A 496 25.10 4.51 25.85
C TRP A 496 26.53 4.93 26.27
N GLU A 497 26.77 6.20 26.54
CA GLU A 497 28.09 6.71 26.98
C GLU A 497 28.56 6.11 28.32
N ARG A 498 27.63 5.77 29.22
CA ARG A 498 27.92 5.15 30.52
C ARG A 498 28.24 3.65 30.45
N ARG A 499 27.98 3.00 29.30
CA ARG A 499 28.28 1.60 29.12
C ARG A 499 29.77 1.38 28.80
N ALA A 500 30.30 0.23 29.24
CA ALA A 500 31.59 -0.22 28.79
C ALA A 500 31.61 -0.45 27.28
N GLU A 501 32.75 -0.26 26.61
CA GLU A 501 32.86 -0.33 25.13
C GLU A 501 32.35 -1.62 24.55
N ASP A 502 32.60 -2.76 25.20
CA ASP A 502 32.14 -4.09 24.81
C ASP A 502 30.63 -4.30 24.91
N ARG A 503 29.90 -3.38 25.58
CA ARG A 503 28.45 -3.36 25.74
C ARG A 503 27.74 -2.24 24.99
N ARG A 504 28.47 -1.50 24.17
CA ARG A 504 27.93 -0.49 23.28
C ARG A 504 27.58 -1.14 21.93
N GLY A 505 26.35 -0.97 21.50
CA GLY A 505 25.93 -1.29 20.15
C GLY A 505 26.22 -0.16 19.17
N PRO A 506 25.78 -0.26 17.93
CA PRO A 506 26.01 0.74 16.89
C PRO A 506 25.27 2.04 17.20
N ILE A 507 25.81 3.13 16.64
CA ILE A 507 25.10 4.41 16.48
C ILE A 507 24.57 4.43 15.05
N VAL A 508 23.28 4.64 14.90
CA VAL A 508 22.62 4.69 13.60
C VAL A 508 22.15 6.11 13.35
N LEU A 509 22.54 6.69 12.22
CA LEU A 509 22.10 7.99 11.76
C LEU A 509 20.78 7.81 10.99
N GLU A 510 19.71 8.47 11.44
CA GLU A 510 18.46 8.63 10.70
C GLU A 510 18.37 10.04 10.14
N GLU A 511 18.15 10.16 8.84
CA GLU A 511 17.95 11.42 8.15
C GLU A 511 16.47 11.63 7.86
N LEU A 512 15.90 12.68 8.39
CA LEU A 512 14.48 13.04 8.24
C LEU A 512 14.32 14.35 7.45
N PRO A 513 13.14 14.58 6.87
CA PRO A 513 12.79 15.86 6.27
C PRO A 513 13.00 17.04 7.25
N GLY A 514 13.83 18.01 6.88
CA GLY A 514 14.09 19.22 7.67
C GLY A 514 12.98 20.29 7.53
N ALA A 515 13.26 21.48 8.05
CA ALA A 515 12.27 22.55 8.21
C ALA A 515 11.78 23.15 6.87
N ASP A 516 12.59 23.09 5.79
CA ASP A 516 12.26 23.66 4.46
C ASP A 516 11.44 22.72 3.56
N TRP A 517 11.07 21.54 4.06
CA TRP A 517 10.31 20.59 3.27
C TRP A 517 8.89 21.05 3.03
N SER A 518 8.42 20.83 1.80
CA SER A 518 7.02 21.03 1.44
C SER A 518 6.09 20.03 2.14
N GLY A 519 4.81 20.36 2.22
CA GLY A 519 3.76 19.36 2.38
C GLY A 519 3.73 18.38 1.18
N TRP A 520 2.92 17.33 1.29
CA TRP A 520 2.64 16.46 0.15
C TRP A 520 1.89 17.22 -0.94
N SER A 521 2.28 16.99 -2.20
CA SER A 521 1.53 17.50 -3.36
C SER A 521 0.12 16.88 -3.41
N PRO A 522 -0.80 17.45 -4.18
CA PRO A 522 -1.94 16.71 -4.69
C PRO A 522 -1.50 15.42 -5.39
N PHE A 523 -2.40 14.47 -5.56
CA PHE A 523 -2.07 13.22 -6.26
C PHE A 523 -1.97 13.43 -7.77
N TYR A 524 -0.94 12.83 -8.35
CA TYR A 524 -0.85 12.60 -9.79
C TYR A 524 -1.65 11.34 -10.13
N PHE A 525 -2.59 11.45 -11.03
CA PHE A 525 -3.42 10.32 -11.50
C PHE A 525 -3.10 9.87 -12.92
N SER A 526 -2.28 10.62 -13.64
CA SER A 526 -1.88 10.30 -15.01
C SER A 526 -0.39 10.41 -15.17
N SER A 527 0.21 9.47 -15.88
CA SER A 527 1.64 9.52 -16.26
C SER A 527 1.90 10.70 -17.17
N GLY A 528 3.00 11.43 -16.93
CA GLY A 528 3.39 12.61 -17.70
C GLY A 528 2.90 13.95 -17.13
N GLN A 529 2.18 13.96 -16.00
CA GLN A 529 1.73 15.20 -15.36
C GLN A 529 2.92 16.07 -14.90
N ALA A 530 2.77 17.40 -15.02
CA ALA A 530 3.73 18.38 -14.53
C ALA A 530 3.96 18.20 -13.01
N PHE A 531 5.21 18.41 -12.59
CA PHE A 531 5.60 18.24 -11.19
C PHE A 531 4.96 19.33 -10.30
N GLN A 532 4.32 18.94 -9.20
CA GLN A 532 3.51 19.84 -8.38
C GLN A 532 4.17 20.22 -7.04
N SER A 533 5.21 19.50 -6.61
CA SER A 533 5.98 19.90 -5.43
C SER A 533 6.95 21.03 -5.76
N PRO A 534 7.34 21.88 -4.79
CA PRO A 534 8.32 22.94 -5.03
C PRO A 534 9.62 22.44 -5.63
N ALA A 535 10.13 23.16 -6.62
CA ALA A 535 11.41 22.92 -7.29
C ALA A 535 12.06 24.27 -7.66
N PRO A 536 13.40 24.40 -7.64
CA PRO A 536 14.39 23.32 -7.53
C PRO A 536 14.59 22.82 -6.11
N ARG A 537 14.88 21.53 -5.95
CA ARG A 537 15.18 20.89 -4.67
C ARG A 537 16.22 19.79 -4.83
N ARG A 538 16.93 19.49 -3.73
CA ARG A 538 17.96 18.45 -3.66
C ARG A 538 17.43 17.10 -3.22
N TYR A 539 16.36 17.09 -2.45
CA TYR A 539 15.78 15.89 -1.87
C TYR A 539 14.33 15.73 -2.27
N ALA A 540 13.90 14.50 -2.45
CA ALA A 540 12.52 14.15 -2.77
C ALA A 540 12.07 12.90 -2.01
N LEU A 541 10.80 12.85 -1.69
CA LEU A 541 10.07 11.66 -1.24
C LEU A 541 8.84 11.47 -2.14
N ALA A 542 8.52 10.22 -2.40
CA ALA A 542 7.31 9.84 -3.14
C ALA A 542 6.47 8.83 -2.36
N GLU A 543 5.18 8.95 -2.48
CA GLU A 543 4.20 7.94 -2.05
C GLU A 543 3.45 7.45 -3.28
N VAL A 544 3.38 6.14 -3.42
CA VAL A 544 2.63 5.46 -4.49
C VAL A 544 1.48 4.69 -3.85
N ARG A 545 0.30 4.82 -4.44
CA ARG A 545 -0.88 4.02 -4.07
C ARG A 545 -1.35 3.22 -5.27
N LEU A 546 -1.45 1.91 -5.08
CA LEU A 546 -2.09 1.00 -6.01
C LEU A 546 -3.46 0.66 -5.43
N ARG A 547 -4.53 1.01 -6.14
CA ARG A 547 -5.93 0.85 -5.66
C ARG A 547 -6.76 0.03 -6.62
N SER A 548 -7.66 -0.80 -6.07
CA SER A 548 -8.69 -1.51 -6.81
C SER A 548 -10.01 -1.51 -6.03
N SER A 549 -11.11 -1.32 -6.74
CA SER A 549 -12.47 -1.51 -6.22
C SER A 549 -13.00 -2.92 -6.52
N ASP A 550 -12.28 -3.73 -7.31
CA ASP A 550 -12.64 -5.10 -7.68
C ASP A 550 -11.61 -6.06 -7.08
N PRO A 551 -12.04 -7.08 -6.29
CA PRO A 551 -11.13 -8.05 -5.70
C PRO A 551 -10.33 -8.87 -6.72
N GLN A 552 -10.80 -8.99 -7.97
CA GLN A 552 -10.17 -9.79 -9.00
C GLN A 552 -9.22 -9.00 -9.92
N LEU A 553 -9.13 -7.67 -9.74
CA LEU A 553 -8.30 -6.79 -10.57
C LEU A 553 -7.26 -6.06 -9.73
N ALA A 554 -6.06 -5.87 -10.27
CA ALA A 554 -5.00 -5.09 -9.65
C ALA A 554 -4.23 -4.26 -10.68
N ALA A 555 -3.82 -3.07 -10.28
CA ALA A 555 -2.83 -2.30 -11.02
C ALA A 555 -1.43 -2.88 -10.79
N THR A 556 -0.63 -2.95 -11.85
CA THR A 556 0.78 -3.35 -11.79
C THR A 556 1.65 -2.16 -12.20
N LEU A 557 2.64 -1.81 -11.38
CA LEU A 557 3.58 -0.74 -11.64
C LEU A 557 4.96 -1.34 -11.97
N ARG A 558 5.55 -0.99 -13.14
CA ARG A 558 6.88 -1.47 -13.56
C ARG A 558 7.97 -0.44 -13.29
N SER A 559 7.70 0.83 -13.60
CA SER A 559 8.68 1.89 -13.33
C SER A 559 8.01 3.19 -12.95
N LEU A 560 8.71 3.99 -12.14
CA LEU A 560 8.37 5.35 -11.80
C LEU A 560 9.58 6.24 -12.08
N ARG A 561 9.37 7.40 -12.72
CA ARG A 561 10.41 8.34 -13.10
C ARG A 561 10.04 9.75 -12.68
N LEU A 562 10.95 10.40 -11.98
CA LEU A 562 10.86 11.82 -11.63
C LEU A 562 11.85 12.55 -12.55
N HIS A 563 11.34 13.22 -13.57
CA HIS A 563 12.16 13.95 -14.56
C HIS A 563 12.57 15.31 -14.02
N PHE A 564 13.81 15.71 -14.31
CA PHE A 564 14.33 17.00 -13.88
C PHE A 564 15.29 17.62 -14.93
N ALA A 565 15.50 18.91 -14.79
CA ALA A 565 16.45 19.69 -15.58
C ALA A 565 17.38 20.51 -14.65
N PRO A 566 18.50 21.04 -15.17
CA PRO A 566 19.27 22.06 -14.46
C PRO A 566 18.35 23.24 -14.14
N PRO A 567 18.44 23.83 -12.91
CA PRO A 567 17.62 24.97 -12.54
C PRO A 567 18.04 26.26 -13.26
N LEU A 568 17.10 27.19 -13.41
CA LEU A 568 17.37 28.54 -13.95
C LEU A 568 18.18 29.39 -12.97
N VAL A 569 17.85 29.24 -11.67
CA VAL A 569 18.58 29.78 -10.52
C VAL A 569 18.61 28.69 -9.44
N ASP A 570 19.62 28.65 -8.58
CA ASP A 570 19.75 27.63 -7.54
C ASP A 570 18.60 27.70 -6.56
N ALA A 571 18.16 28.93 -6.22
CA ALA A 571 16.99 29.19 -5.39
C ALA A 571 16.37 30.54 -5.76
N ALA A 572 15.09 30.71 -5.54
CA ALA A 572 14.41 32.01 -5.58
C ALA A 572 13.37 32.04 -4.45
N VAL A 573 13.44 33.08 -3.63
CA VAL A 573 12.47 33.35 -2.58
C VAL A 573 11.75 34.66 -2.84
N ALA A 574 10.49 34.75 -2.46
CA ALA A 574 9.73 35.99 -2.57
C ALA A 574 8.83 36.22 -1.35
N GLU A 575 8.53 37.47 -1.13
CA GLU A 575 7.57 37.96 -0.16
C GLU A 575 6.77 39.13 -0.67
N LEU A 576 5.55 39.27 -0.23
CA LEU A 576 4.62 40.30 -0.65
C LEU A 576 4.48 41.38 0.44
N TRP A 577 4.33 42.63 0.06
CA TRP A 577 4.03 43.75 0.97
C TRP A 577 3.05 44.74 0.33
N PRO A 578 2.00 45.25 1.05
CA PRO A 578 1.56 44.84 2.39
C PRO A 578 0.82 43.50 2.40
N LEU A 579 0.82 42.82 3.57
CA LEU A 579 0.05 41.60 3.79
C LEU A 579 -1.31 41.84 4.45
N ARG A 580 -1.48 42.99 5.12
CA ARG A 580 -2.66 43.32 5.94
C ARG A 580 -3.10 44.75 5.70
N GLN A 581 -4.26 45.11 6.22
CA GLN A 581 -4.86 46.44 6.07
C GLN A 581 -5.20 46.78 4.61
N ILE A 582 -5.59 45.75 3.83
CA ILE A 582 -5.96 45.83 2.43
C ILE A 582 -7.45 46.03 2.37
N GLN A 583 -7.92 47.02 1.54
CA GLN A 583 -9.33 47.25 1.35
C GLN A 583 -9.89 46.31 0.30
N PRO A 584 -10.92 45.50 0.64
CA PRO A 584 -11.52 44.58 -0.33
C PRO A 584 -12.19 45.31 -1.48
N GLY A 585 -11.97 44.78 -2.70
CA GLY A 585 -12.57 45.33 -3.94
C GLY A 585 -12.10 46.73 -4.33
N VAL A 586 -10.98 47.18 -3.77
CA VAL A 586 -10.31 48.42 -4.11
C VAL A 586 -8.93 48.07 -4.73
N LYS A 587 -8.57 48.81 -5.76
CA LYS A 587 -7.26 48.66 -6.42
C LYS A 587 -6.16 49.12 -5.49
N GLU A 588 -5.39 48.18 -4.97
CA GLU A 588 -4.29 48.39 -4.03
C GLU A 588 -2.94 48.16 -4.71
N GLU A 589 -1.90 48.85 -4.19
CA GLU A 589 -0.52 48.67 -4.68
C GLU A 589 0.22 47.68 -3.75
N PHE A 590 0.73 46.61 -4.37
CA PHE A 590 1.56 45.62 -3.73
C PHE A 590 2.99 45.67 -4.28
N THR A 591 3.95 45.34 -3.45
CA THR A 591 5.34 45.11 -3.85
C THR A 591 5.71 43.67 -3.60
N LEU A 592 6.04 42.93 -4.65
CA LEU A 592 6.62 41.61 -4.59
C LEU A 592 8.15 41.76 -4.57
N TYR A 593 8.77 41.40 -3.44
CA TYR A 593 10.21 41.31 -3.33
C TYR A 593 10.67 39.92 -3.75
N VAL A 594 11.64 39.86 -4.68
CA VAL A 594 12.17 38.60 -5.20
C VAL A 594 13.67 38.57 -5.05
N ARG A 595 14.19 37.53 -4.42
CA ARG A 595 15.64 37.29 -4.29
C ARG A 595 16.02 35.98 -4.94
N PRO A 596 16.61 35.99 -6.17
CA PRO A 596 17.22 34.84 -6.78
C PRO A 596 18.63 34.62 -6.23
N THR A 597 19.02 33.34 -6.07
CA THR A 597 20.40 32.93 -5.74
C THR A 597 20.94 32.16 -6.93
N PHE A 598 22.08 32.63 -7.45
CA PHE A 598 22.73 32.08 -8.64
C PHE A 598 23.93 31.23 -8.27
N GLY A 599 24.01 30.02 -8.81
CA GLY A 599 25.20 29.20 -8.87
C GLY A 599 26.01 29.50 -10.14
N ALA A 600 27.20 28.91 -10.22
CA ALA A 600 28.17 29.20 -11.30
C ALA A 600 27.65 28.87 -12.71
N ASN A 601 26.71 27.95 -12.85
CA ASN A 601 26.24 27.43 -14.15
C ASN A 601 24.75 27.72 -14.40
N ASN A 602 24.13 28.61 -13.66
CA ASN A 602 22.73 28.94 -13.88
C ASN A 602 22.57 29.85 -15.09
N PRO A 603 21.66 29.52 -16.01
CA PRO A 603 21.46 30.35 -17.21
C PRO A 603 20.72 31.65 -16.92
N GLY A 604 20.01 31.75 -15.77
CA GLY A 604 19.15 32.88 -15.48
C GLY A 604 17.78 32.78 -16.13
N PHE A 605 17.02 33.86 -15.99
CA PHE A 605 15.65 33.94 -16.52
C PHE A 605 15.45 35.26 -17.29
N ASP A 606 14.62 35.21 -18.30
CA ASP A 606 14.18 36.40 -19.06
C ASP A 606 12.66 36.61 -18.99
N ARG A 607 11.95 35.74 -18.27
CA ARG A 607 10.52 35.83 -18.06
C ARG A 607 10.18 35.58 -16.61
N LEU A 608 9.33 36.41 -16.03
CA LEU A 608 8.76 36.27 -14.71
C LEU A 608 7.24 36.24 -14.85
N ARG A 609 6.64 35.10 -14.56
CA ARG A 609 5.18 34.96 -14.47
C ARG A 609 4.71 35.35 -13.09
N LEU A 610 3.65 36.14 -13.03
CA LEU A 610 3.01 36.60 -11.81
C LEU A 610 1.53 36.31 -11.90
N GLY A 611 0.95 35.80 -10.82
CA GLY A 611 -0.46 35.53 -10.74
C GLY A 611 -1.01 35.65 -9.32
N SER A 612 -2.32 35.63 -9.21
CA SER A 612 -3.03 35.62 -7.93
C SER A 612 -4.23 34.70 -7.93
N SER A 613 -4.68 34.28 -6.75
CA SER A 613 -5.95 33.56 -6.59
C SER A 613 -7.18 34.48 -6.68
N SER A 614 -6.97 35.79 -6.83
CA SER A 614 -8.06 36.76 -7.07
C SER A 614 -8.36 36.87 -8.55
N VAL A 615 -9.62 36.93 -8.92
CA VAL A 615 -10.08 37.13 -10.32
C VAL A 615 -10.03 38.62 -10.64
N ALA A 616 -8.85 39.25 -10.49
CA ALA A 616 -8.68 40.65 -10.80
C ALA A 616 -7.43 40.86 -11.66
N PRO A 617 -7.49 41.78 -12.64
CA PRO A 617 -6.34 42.07 -13.47
C PRO A 617 -5.16 42.57 -12.65
N ILE A 618 -3.97 42.00 -12.91
CA ILE A 618 -2.72 42.49 -12.35
C ILE A 618 -2.15 43.55 -13.29
N GLU A 619 -1.84 44.75 -12.79
CA GLU A 619 -1.21 45.83 -13.52
C GLU A 619 0.22 46.04 -12.98
N LEU A 620 1.22 46.00 -13.88
CA LEU A 620 2.60 46.31 -13.51
C LEU A 620 2.76 47.85 -13.36
N VAL A 621 3.30 48.28 -12.23
CA VAL A 621 3.68 49.68 -12.00
C VAL A 621 5.12 49.90 -12.46
N ASP A 622 6.08 49.23 -11.85
CA ASP A 622 7.48 49.21 -12.22
C ASP A 622 8.24 48.03 -11.62
N VAL A 623 9.45 47.81 -12.10
CA VAL A 623 10.43 46.88 -11.53
C VAL A 623 11.68 47.63 -11.15
N ARG A 624 12.14 47.43 -9.90
CA ARG A 624 13.33 48.00 -9.33
C ARG A 624 14.29 46.93 -8.85
N SER A 625 15.58 47.22 -8.82
CA SER A 625 16.59 46.33 -8.29
C SER A 625 17.58 47.10 -7.38
N GLY A 626 18.22 46.42 -6.47
CA GLY A 626 19.22 47.03 -5.59
C GLY A 626 19.92 46.03 -4.68
N SER A 627 21.09 46.40 -4.16
CA SER A 627 21.72 45.61 -3.11
C SER A 627 21.08 45.97 -1.76
N GLU A 628 20.75 44.97 -0.96
CA GLU A 628 20.07 45.18 0.32
C GLU A 628 20.82 46.11 1.27
N SER A 629 22.17 46.06 1.27
CA SER A 629 23.00 46.94 2.07
C SER A 629 22.79 48.41 1.73
N LEU A 630 22.62 48.74 0.47
CA LEU A 630 22.33 50.12 0.03
C LEU A 630 20.87 50.49 0.33
N LEU A 631 19.97 49.57 0.18
CA LEU A 631 18.55 49.80 0.43
C LEU A 631 18.24 50.06 1.91
N ARG A 632 18.94 49.42 2.83
CA ARG A 632 18.86 49.69 4.30
C ARG A 632 19.33 51.10 4.67
N LEU A 633 20.19 51.71 3.86
CA LEU A 633 20.64 53.08 4.07
C LEU A 633 19.70 54.14 3.48
N GLY A 634 18.51 53.72 2.97
CA GLY A 634 17.49 54.61 2.44
C GLY A 634 17.75 55.13 1.03
N GLY A 635 18.66 54.50 0.29
CA GLY A 635 18.95 54.82 -1.11
C GLY A 635 19.35 53.59 -1.92
N GLY A 636 19.44 53.72 -3.22
CA GLY A 636 20.05 52.70 -4.07
C GLY A 636 19.09 51.79 -4.85
N TRP A 637 17.77 52.04 -4.81
CA TRP A 637 16.85 51.44 -5.76
C TRP A 637 17.09 51.99 -7.16
N GLN A 638 17.37 51.11 -8.13
CA GLN A 638 17.50 51.46 -9.53
C GLN A 638 16.30 50.89 -10.27
N LEU A 639 15.65 51.75 -11.07
CA LEU A 639 14.63 51.30 -11.99
C LEU A 639 15.27 50.33 -12.99
N TRP A 640 14.58 49.28 -13.36
CA TRP A 640 15.05 48.33 -14.40
C TRP A 640 15.43 49.10 -15.66
N PRO A 641 16.65 48.90 -16.24
CA PRO A 641 17.18 49.81 -17.25
C PRO A 641 16.60 49.60 -18.63
N GLY A 642 15.94 48.48 -18.93
CA GLY A 642 15.36 48.14 -20.22
C GLY A 642 13.84 48.15 -20.25
N PRO A 643 13.24 48.11 -21.42
CA PRO A 643 11.81 47.96 -21.55
C PRO A 643 11.37 46.55 -21.04
N ILE A 644 10.30 46.53 -20.27
CA ILE A 644 9.63 45.29 -19.84
C ILE A 644 8.35 45.18 -20.67
N ARG A 645 8.23 44.12 -21.43
CA ARG A 645 7.01 43.79 -22.12
C ARG A 645 6.10 42.99 -21.20
N VAL A 646 4.87 43.41 -21.03
CA VAL A 646 3.86 42.70 -20.27
C VAL A 646 2.95 41.97 -21.24
N GLU A 647 2.91 40.64 -21.11
CA GLU A 647 1.98 39.79 -21.85
C GLU A 647 0.95 39.25 -20.86
N ARG A 648 -0.32 39.39 -21.19
CA ARG A 648 -1.41 38.81 -20.40
C ARG A 648 -1.64 37.37 -20.83
N THR A 649 -1.57 36.43 -19.91
CA THR A 649 -1.83 35.03 -20.19
C THR A 649 -3.34 34.73 -20.00
N ASP A 650 -3.94 35.32 -18.96
CA ASP A 650 -5.37 35.36 -18.68
C ASP A 650 -5.73 36.56 -17.80
N ASP A 651 -6.93 36.60 -17.21
CA ASP A 651 -7.34 37.70 -16.33
C ASP A 651 -6.58 37.72 -14.99
N GLU A 652 -5.98 36.59 -14.59
CA GLU A 652 -5.35 36.37 -13.28
C GLU A 652 -3.83 36.36 -13.34
N GLU A 653 -3.21 36.22 -14.55
CA GLU A 653 -1.77 36.03 -14.74
C GLU A 653 -1.19 36.98 -15.78
N ILE A 654 0.01 37.48 -15.48
CA ILE A 654 0.84 38.25 -16.41
C ILE A 654 2.25 37.68 -16.50
N ASP A 655 2.83 37.70 -17.69
CA ASP A 655 4.24 37.43 -17.94
C ASP A 655 5.00 38.75 -18.15
N LEU A 656 6.03 38.99 -17.34
CA LEU A 656 6.97 40.08 -17.50
C LEU A 656 8.16 39.56 -18.29
N LEU A 657 8.36 40.07 -19.49
CA LEU A 657 9.45 39.72 -20.39
C LEU A 657 10.55 40.78 -20.31
N PHE A 658 11.73 40.34 -19.94
CA PHE A 658 12.94 41.17 -19.87
C PHE A 658 13.70 41.06 -21.20
N THR A 659 14.26 42.17 -21.67
CA THR A 659 15.03 42.18 -22.93
C THR A 659 16.34 41.42 -22.85
N GLU A 660 16.91 41.30 -21.65
CA GLU A 660 18.12 40.52 -21.36
C GLU A 660 17.88 39.59 -20.18
N PRO A 661 18.51 38.40 -20.17
CA PRO A 661 18.38 37.48 -19.06
C PRO A 661 18.89 38.09 -17.74
N VAL A 662 18.09 37.91 -16.68
CA VAL A 662 18.50 38.27 -15.34
C VAL A 662 19.47 37.22 -14.83
N GLN A 663 20.72 37.65 -14.54
CA GLN A 663 21.81 36.76 -14.09
C GLN A 663 22.48 37.25 -12.78
N ARG A 664 21.88 38.23 -12.10
CA ARG A 664 22.43 38.80 -10.88
C ARG A 664 21.56 38.49 -9.67
N GLY A 665 22.18 38.00 -8.60
CA GLY A 665 21.53 37.72 -7.31
C GLY A 665 21.28 38.99 -6.47
N THR A 666 20.67 40.02 -7.06
CA THR A 666 20.24 41.23 -6.33
C THR A 666 18.78 41.07 -5.89
N LEU A 667 18.34 41.95 -4.96
CA LEU A 667 16.94 42.04 -4.60
C LEU A 667 16.17 42.80 -5.68
N TYR A 668 15.06 42.23 -6.14
CA TYR A 668 14.11 42.83 -7.07
C TYR A 668 12.85 43.22 -6.33
N ALA A 669 12.33 44.43 -6.56
CA ALA A 669 11.05 44.90 -6.08
C ALA A 669 10.13 45.12 -7.31
N ILE A 670 9.10 44.35 -7.42
CA ILE A 670 8.11 44.39 -8.51
C ILE A 670 6.85 45.00 -7.93
N ARG A 671 6.56 46.28 -8.34
CA ARG A 671 5.37 46.96 -7.89
C ARG A 671 4.21 46.66 -8.87
N LEU A 672 3.09 46.23 -8.30
CA LEU A 672 1.89 45.86 -9.03
C LEU A 672 0.66 46.44 -8.37
N ARG A 673 -0.42 46.63 -9.14
CA ARG A 673 -1.73 47.00 -8.66
C ARG A 673 -2.74 45.95 -9.02
N THR A 674 -3.56 45.56 -8.05
CA THR A 674 -4.65 44.60 -8.27
C THR A 674 -5.71 44.79 -7.18
N GLU A 675 -6.85 44.13 -7.33
CA GLU A 675 -7.93 44.09 -6.37
C GLU A 675 -8.02 42.73 -5.67
N VAL A 676 -8.46 42.73 -4.41
CA VAL A 676 -8.57 41.53 -3.59
C VAL A 676 -10.03 41.33 -3.20
N TYR A 677 -10.60 40.18 -3.53
CA TYR A 677 -11.99 39.84 -3.27
C TYR A 677 -12.20 38.70 -2.25
N MET A 678 -11.11 38.14 -1.73
CA MET A 678 -11.11 37.01 -0.80
C MET A 678 -10.45 37.42 0.51
N GLY A 679 -10.87 36.81 1.62
CA GLY A 679 -10.22 36.99 2.92
C GLY A 679 -8.73 36.63 2.94
N ASN A 680 -8.37 35.61 2.15
CA ASN A 680 -6.99 35.23 1.89
C ASN A 680 -6.78 35.14 0.38
N THR A 681 -5.90 35.99 -0.16
CA THR A 681 -5.50 35.95 -1.58
C THR A 681 -4.05 35.54 -1.68
N GLN A 682 -3.82 34.42 -2.33
CA GLN A 682 -2.47 33.90 -2.59
C GLN A 682 -1.94 34.49 -3.89
N PHE A 683 -0.74 35.07 -3.82
CA PHE A 683 0.06 35.43 -4.99
C PHE A 683 1.05 34.30 -5.28
N PHE A 684 1.39 34.14 -6.53
CA PHE A 684 2.42 33.19 -6.96
C PHE A 684 3.29 33.82 -8.04
N ALA A 685 4.55 33.35 -8.09
CA ALA A 685 5.51 33.81 -9.08
C ALA A 685 6.35 32.63 -9.58
N ALA A 686 6.69 32.64 -10.85
CA ALA A 686 7.53 31.63 -11.47
C ALA A 686 8.49 32.25 -12.48
N LEU A 687 9.70 31.66 -12.57
CA LEU A 687 10.74 32.05 -13.53
C LEU A 687 10.71 31.13 -14.74
N SER A 688 10.91 31.67 -15.92
CA SER A 688 11.17 30.90 -17.14
C SER A 688 12.22 31.59 -18.02
N ASN A 689 12.69 30.85 -19.01
CA ASN A 689 13.71 31.38 -19.95
C ASN A 689 13.29 31.02 -21.36
N SER A 690 13.32 32.02 -22.26
CA SER A 690 12.89 31.86 -23.67
C SER A 690 13.68 30.79 -24.43
N GLN A 691 14.93 30.52 -24.04
CA GLN A 691 15.73 29.43 -24.61
C GLN A 691 15.29 28.05 -24.18
N TRP A 692 14.55 27.94 -23.03
CA TRP A 692 14.02 26.70 -22.48
C TRP A 692 12.58 26.91 -22.00
N PRO A 693 11.63 27.08 -22.93
CA PRO A 693 10.23 27.46 -22.60
C PRO A 693 9.49 26.44 -21.70
N ASP A 694 9.91 25.18 -21.74
CA ASP A 694 9.32 24.10 -20.94
C ASP A 694 9.82 24.08 -19.48
N ARG A 695 10.79 24.96 -19.13
CA ARG A 695 11.31 25.07 -17.76
C ARG A 695 10.60 26.19 -17.02
N LEU A 696 9.66 25.84 -16.18
CA LEU A 696 9.00 26.77 -15.26
C LEU A 696 9.48 26.50 -13.83
N GLN A 697 10.19 27.47 -13.25
CA GLN A 697 10.72 27.38 -11.89
C GLN A 697 9.91 28.25 -10.95
N GLN A 698 9.17 27.62 -10.02
CA GLN A 698 8.37 28.31 -9.02
C GLN A 698 9.28 29.08 -8.04
N ILE A 699 8.83 30.24 -7.61
CA ILE A 699 9.48 31.02 -6.53
C ILE A 699 8.84 30.61 -5.21
N SER A 700 9.65 30.24 -4.24
CA SER A 700 9.18 29.84 -2.92
C SER A 700 8.82 31.05 -2.06
N PRO A 701 7.73 31.03 -1.26
CA PRO A 701 7.53 32.05 -0.23
C PRO A 701 8.65 31.96 0.81
N GLY A 702 9.09 33.10 1.33
CA GLY A 702 10.15 33.16 2.32
C GLY A 702 10.70 34.56 2.50
N ASN A 703 11.67 34.77 3.42
CA ASN A 703 12.31 36.03 3.65
C ASN A 703 13.20 36.41 2.45
N ALA A 704 12.72 37.28 1.57
CA ALA A 704 13.50 37.84 0.50
C ALA A 704 14.32 39.06 0.94
N THR A 705 13.84 39.78 1.94
CA THR A 705 14.51 40.98 2.46
C THR A 705 14.09 41.27 3.91
N ASP A 706 15.01 41.83 4.68
CA ASP A 706 14.72 42.39 6.02
C ASP A 706 14.10 43.80 5.99
N LEU A 707 13.82 44.36 4.83
CA LEU A 707 13.20 45.69 4.68
C LEU A 707 11.72 45.67 5.09
N VAL A 708 11.07 44.54 5.03
CA VAL A 708 9.66 44.35 5.42
C VAL A 708 9.51 43.14 6.34
N ALA A 709 8.46 43.15 7.16
CA ALA A 709 8.14 42.02 8.04
C ALA A 709 7.05 41.16 7.39
N SER A 710 7.44 40.32 6.44
CA SER A 710 6.51 39.51 5.66
C SER A 710 6.85 38.03 5.72
N GLN A 711 7.61 37.46 4.81
CA GLN A 711 7.88 36.00 4.57
C GLN A 711 6.73 35.23 3.94
N SER A 712 5.72 35.89 3.39
CA SER A 712 4.52 35.28 2.84
C SER A 712 4.16 35.87 1.47
N LEU A 713 3.47 35.08 0.67
CA LEU A 713 2.80 35.50 -0.57
C LEU A 713 1.28 35.53 -0.42
N VAL A 714 0.77 35.53 0.80
CA VAL A 714 -0.67 35.56 1.08
C VAL A 714 -1.06 36.92 1.66
N ALA A 715 -1.89 37.66 0.91
CA ALA A 715 -2.53 38.89 1.38
C ALA A 715 -3.77 38.53 2.19
N VAL A 716 -3.92 39.12 3.38
CA VAL A 716 -5.02 38.90 4.29
C VAL A 716 -5.89 40.15 4.33
N THR A 717 -7.14 40.02 3.95
CA THR A 717 -8.15 41.09 3.92
C THR A 717 -9.21 40.82 4.95
N ASP A 718 -9.51 41.83 5.78
CA ASP A 718 -10.66 41.76 6.68
C ASP A 718 -11.91 42.14 5.90
N LEU A 719 -12.76 41.14 5.64
CA LEU A 719 -14.02 41.35 4.95
C LEU A 719 -15.13 41.84 5.89
N GLY A 720 -14.94 41.79 7.21
CA GLY A 720 -15.90 42.20 8.24
C GLY A 720 -17.27 41.54 8.01
N ASP A 721 -18.32 42.32 8.33
CA ASP A 721 -19.74 41.94 8.04
C ASP A 721 -20.15 42.28 6.60
N ASN A 722 -19.19 42.41 5.66
CA ASN A 722 -19.52 42.78 4.28
C ASN A 722 -20.43 41.73 3.63
N ALA A 723 -21.47 42.22 2.99
CA ALA A 723 -22.34 41.39 2.19
C ALA A 723 -21.52 40.67 1.08
N LEU A 724 -21.85 39.40 0.81
CA LEU A 724 -21.24 38.66 -0.29
C LEU A 724 -21.39 39.36 -1.66
N LEU A 725 -22.43 40.24 -1.81
CA LEU A 725 -22.70 41.04 -2.98
C LEU A 725 -22.75 42.51 -2.55
N SER A 726 -21.88 43.35 -3.09
CA SER A 726 -21.89 44.80 -2.82
C SER A 726 -21.65 45.63 -4.09
N ASP A 727 -21.62 46.96 -3.93
CA ASP A 727 -21.39 47.96 -5.00
C ASP A 727 -22.25 47.73 -6.25
N VAL A 728 -23.51 47.35 -6.05
CA VAL A 728 -24.46 47.16 -7.15
C VAL A 728 -24.87 48.50 -7.70
N VAL A 729 -24.38 48.80 -8.91
CA VAL A 729 -24.72 50.02 -9.67
C VAL A 729 -25.42 49.62 -10.94
N ILE A 730 -26.57 50.29 -11.19
CA ILE A 730 -27.38 50.14 -12.41
C ILE A 730 -27.60 51.51 -12.97
N ALA A 731 -27.02 51.84 -14.09
CA ALA A 731 -27.09 53.19 -14.69
C ALA A 731 -26.97 53.09 -16.23
N PRO A 732 -27.69 53.94 -16.95
CA PRO A 732 -28.71 54.90 -16.46
C PRO A 732 -29.98 54.15 -16.03
N ALA A 733 -30.83 54.81 -15.20
CA ALA A 733 -32.13 54.27 -14.77
C ALA A 733 -33.19 54.29 -15.89
N ILE A 734 -32.92 55.02 -16.95
CA ILE A 734 -33.79 55.11 -18.15
C ILE A 734 -32.99 54.69 -19.36
N CYS A 735 -33.45 53.65 -20.06
CA CYS A 735 -32.91 53.17 -21.32
C CYS A 735 -33.70 53.73 -22.49
N THR A 736 -33.01 54.29 -23.48
CA THR A 736 -33.60 54.78 -24.71
C THR A 736 -32.97 54.12 -25.92
N PRO A 737 -33.27 52.83 -26.18
CA PRO A 737 -32.53 52.02 -27.17
C PRO A 737 -32.94 52.36 -28.60
N ASN A 738 -32.75 53.65 -29.02
CA ASN A 738 -33.07 54.20 -30.34
C ASN A 738 -31.86 54.23 -31.30
N GLY A 739 -30.66 54.02 -30.81
CA GLY A 739 -29.43 53.93 -31.59
C GLY A 739 -28.74 55.29 -31.82
N ASP A 740 -29.07 56.31 -31.00
CA ASP A 740 -28.45 57.63 -31.08
C ASP A 740 -27.16 57.78 -30.26
N GLY A 741 -26.78 56.74 -29.52
CA GLY A 741 -25.62 56.70 -28.63
C GLY A 741 -25.85 57.23 -27.24
N ILE A 742 -27.08 57.69 -26.90
CA ILE A 742 -27.40 58.24 -25.58
C ILE A 742 -28.36 57.30 -24.87
N ASN A 743 -27.94 56.72 -23.75
CA ASN A 743 -28.72 55.78 -22.93
C ASN A 743 -29.28 54.56 -23.71
N ASP A 744 -28.62 54.17 -24.81
CA ASP A 744 -29.03 53.02 -25.61
C ASP A 744 -28.90 51.68 -24.81
N ARG A 745 -28.18 51.70 -23.72
CA ARG A 745 -27.97 50.54 -22.88
C ARG A 745 -27.95 50.90 -21.40
N ILE A 746 -28.22 49.92 -20.55
CA ILE A 746 -28.03 50.00 -19.08
C ILE A 746 -26.80 49.21 -18.73
N ASP A 747 -25.84 49.85 -18.10
CA ASP A 747 -24.67 49.21 -17.53
C ASP A 747 -24.99 48.76 -16.10
N ILE A 748 -24.59 47.52 -15.79
CA ILE A 748 -24.85 46.85 -14.51
C ILE A 748 -23.51 46.39 -13.97
N SER A 749 -23.07 46.92 -12.83
CA SER A 749 -21.87 46.45 -12.15
C SER A 749 -22.20 45.96 -10.74
N ALA A 750 -21.42 44.98 -10.30
CA ALA A 750 -21.53 44.39 -8.95
C ALA A 750 -20.19 43.77 -8.55
N LYS A 751 -19.92 43.74 -7.24
CA LYS A 751 -18.76 43.06 -6.67
C LYS A 751 -19.20 41.91 -5.81
N VAL A 752 -18.59 40.74 -6.02
CA VAL A 752 -18.83 39.48 -5.26
C VAL A 752 -17.58 39.12 -4.45
N PHE A 753 -17.79 38.84 -3.17
CA PHE A 753 -16.72 38.54 -2.21
C PHE A 753 -16.84 37.13 -1.62
N SER A 754 -15.73 36.54 -1.15
CA SER A 754 -15.66 35.32 -0.31
C SER A 754 -16.22 34.04 -0.91
N ILE A 755 -16.28 33.92 -2.22
CA ILE A 755 -16.78 32.71 -2.90
C ILE A 755 -15.67 32.14 -3.79
N GLN A 756 -15.14 30.96 -3.45
CA GLN A 756 -14.12 30.27 -4.23
C GLN A 756 -14.71 29.43 -5.35
N GLU A 757 -15.64 28.55 -5.03
CA GLU A 757 -16.31 27.63 -5.97
C GLU A 757 -17.82 27.52 -5.65
N GLY A 758 -18.62 27.04 -6.60
CA GLY A 758 -20.04 26.73 -6.37
C GLY A 758 -20.96 27.92 -6.26
N GLY A 759 -20.57 29.13 -6.71
CA GLY A 759 -21.43 30.31 -6.74
C GLY A 759 -21.65 30.85 -8.13
N GLN A 760 -22.83 31.38 -8.41
CA GLN A 760 -23.17 31.99 -9.69
C GLN A 760 -23.91 33.31 -9.48
N LEU A 761 -23.44 34.39 -10.14
CA LEU A 761 -24.17 35.65 -10.21
C LEU A 761 -25.11 35.59 -11.41
N ARG A 762 -26.43 35.69 -11.16
CA ARG A 762 -27.46 35.79 -12.19
C ARG A 762 -28.04 37.19 -12.21
N VAL A 763 -28.12 37.76 -13.40
CA VAL A 763 -28.81 39.03 -13.63
C VAL A 763 -29.98 38.76 -14.57
N GLU A 764 -31.17 38.99 -14.11
CA GLU A 764 -32.41 38.70 -14.85
C GLU A 764 -33.28 39.93 -14.95
N LEU A 765 -33.92 40.13 -16.11
CA LEU A 765 -34.86 41.20 -16.37
C LEU A 765 -36.27 40.63 -16.42
N PHE A 766 -37.18 41.32 -15.75
CA PHE A 766 -38.59 40.97 -15.68
C PHE A 766 -39.47 42.15 -16.04
N ASP A 767 -40.65 41.90 -16.65
CA ASP A 767 -41.71 42.85 -16.71
C ASP A 767 -42.45 42.93 -15.35
N LEU A 768 -43.35 43.90 -15.20
CA LEU A 768 -44.12 44.09 -13.96
C LEU A 768 -45.12 42.94 -13.68
N SER A 769 -45.39 42.08 -14.65
CA SER A 769 -46.20 40.88 -14.45
C SER A 769 -45.39 39.70 -13.89
N GLY A 770 -44.05 39.85 -13.77
CA GLY A 770 -43.14 38.82 -13.29
C GLY A 770 -42.63 37.86 -14.38
N ARG A 771 -42.91 38.13 -15.66
CA ARG A 771 -42.39 37.35 -16.77
C ARG A 771 -40.93 37.73 -17.01
N ARG A 772 -40.03 36.73 -17.04
CA ARG A 772 -38.62 36.93 -17.40
C ARG A 772 -38.50 37.26 -18.89
N LEU A 773 -37.81 38.35 -19.16
CA LEU A 773 -37.55 38.84 -20.53
C LEU A 773 -36.19 38.45 -21.03
N ARG A 774 -35.18 38.51 -20.16
CA ARG A 774 -33.80 38.19 -20.52
C ARG A 774 -32.99 37.78 -19.29
N SER A 775 -32.07 36.88 -19.50
CA SER A 775 -31.02 36.55 -18.54
C SER A 775 -29.67 37.04 -19.07
N LEU A 776 -28.98 37.84 -18.24
CA LEU A 776 -27.64 38.30 -18.50
C LEU A 776 -26.75 37.55 -17.54
N GLY A 777 -25.76 36.81 -18.01
CA GLY A 777 -24.87 36.07 -17.15
C GLY A 777 -23.57 35.70 -17.87
N ARG A 778 -22.47 35.69 -17.15
CA ARG A 778 -21.24 35.11 -17.59
C ARG A 778 -20.88 34.04 -16.57
N GLU A 779 -20.88 32.78 -16.98
CA GLU A 779 -20.35 31.72 -16.12
C GLU A 779 -18.85 31.96 -15.93
N ARG A 780 -18.41 32.00 -14.67
CA ARG A 780 -17.02 32.07 -14.27
C ARG A 780 -16.69 30.85 -13.39
N ALA A 781 -15.52 30.31 -13.51
CA ALA A 781 -15.06 29.20 -12.66
C ALA A 781 -15.01 29.62 -11.18
N ARG A 782 -14.77 30.89 -10.90
CA ARG A 782 -14.79 31.49 -9.56
C ARG A 782 -15.80 32.64 -9.54
N ALA A 783 -16.69 32.65 -8.53
CA ALA A 783 -17.77 33.63 -8.45
C ALA A 783 -17.32 34.99 -7.87
N SER A 784 -16.26 35.06 -7.05
CA SER A 784 -15.75 36.32 -6.53
C SER A 784 -15.11 37.18 -7.62
N GLY A 785 -15.24 38.50 -7.51
CA GLY A 785 -14.69 39.46 -8.45
C GLY A 785 -15.65 40.55 -8.84
N GLU A 786 -15.24 41.44 -9.75
CA GLU A 786 -16.08 42.47 -10.31
C GLU A 786 -16.83 41.94 -11.56
N TYR A 787 -18.11 42.26 -11.62
CA TYR A 787 -18.99 41.96 -12.76
C TYR A 787 -19.38 43.25 -13.45
N SER A 788 -19.20 43.30 -14.77
CA SER A 788 -19.66 44.38 -15.61
C SER A 788 -20.50 43.80 -16.75
N LEU A 789 -21.80 44.04 -16.74
CA LEU A 789 -22.75 43.54 -17.72
C LEU A 789 -23.50 44.76 -18.32
N HIS A 790 -24.10 44.57 -19.45
CA HIS A 790 -24.96 45.60 -20.04
C HIS A 790 -26.21 44.99 -20.64
N TRP A 791 -27.30 45.79 -20.65
CA TRP A 791 -28.55 45.45 -21.31
C TRP A 791 -28.89 46.49 -22.36
N ASP A 792 -29.19 46.04 -23.55
CA ASP A 792 -29.42 46.84 -24.78
C ASP A 792 -30.89 47.07 -25.09
N GLY A 793 -31.78 46.83 -24.16
CA GLY A 793 -33.25 47.00 -24.37
C GLY A 793 -33.89 45.86 -25.16
N LEU A 794 -33.18 44.73 -25.38
CA LEU A 794 -33.70 43.58 -26.11
C LEU A 794 -34.10 42.47 -25.16
N ASP A 795 -35.15 41.69 -25.56
CA ASP A 795 -35.51 40.44 -24.86
C ASP A 795 -34.65 39.25 -25.31
N GLU A 796 -34.96 38.05 -24.79
CA GLU A 796 -34.26 36.81 -25.12
C GLU A 796 -34.32 36.45 -26.62
N SER A 797 -35.40 36.91 -27.33
CA SER A 797 -35.59 36.70 -28.76
C SER A 797 -34.87 37.74 -29.64
N GLY A 798 -34.21 38.73 -29.02
CA GLY A 798 -33.56 39.85 -29.71
C GLY A 798 -34.52 40.92 -30.17
N GLN A 799 -35.79 40.94 -29.68
CA GLN A 799 -36.75 41.98 -29.98
C GLN A 799 -36.70 43.08 -28.93
N ARG A 800 -36.89 44.32 -29.36
CA ARG A 800 -37.00 45.46 -28.44
C ARG A 800 -38.22 45.32 -27.51
N VAL A 801 -37.99 45.55 -26.23
CA VAL A 801 -39.07 45.50 -25.24
C VAL A 801 -39.95 46.75 -25.37
N ALA A 802 -41.23 46.69 -25.03
CA ALA A 802 -42.11 47.83 -25.10
C ALA A 802 -41.69 48.95 -24.12
N PRO A 803 -41.98 50.26 -24.44
CA PRO A 803 -41.79 51.31 -23.46
C PRO A 803 -42.56 51.01 -22.16
N GLY A 804 -41.90 51.19 -21.02
CA GLY A 804 -42.48 50.83 -19.73
C GLY A 804 -41.46 50.68 -18.61
N ALA A 805 -41.94 50.21 -17.46
CA ALA A 805 -41.12 49.93 -16.29
C ALA A 805 -40.79 48.45 -16.24
N TYR A 806 -39.52 48.13 -15.88
CA TYR A 806 -38.99 46.78 -15.80
C TYR A 806 -38.18 46.58 -14.49
N LEU A 807 -38.05 45.36 -14.06
CA LEU A 807 -37.27 45.00 -12.89
C LEU A 807 -35.98 44.27 -13.30
N ILE A 808 -34.87 44.76 -12.83
CA ILE A 808 -33.58 44.01 -12.89
C ILE A 808 -33.40 43.33 -11.53
N ARG A 809 -33.25 42.01 -11.54
CA ARG A 809 -32.94 41.21 -10.38
C ARG A 809 -31.51 40.68 -10.49
N ILE A 810 -30.69 40.99 -9.51
CA ILE A 810 -29.34 40.47 -9.38
C ILE A 810 -29.35 39.49 -8.22
N ARG A 811 -29.15 38.24 -8.51
CA ARG A 811 -29.13 37.16 -7.51
C ARG A 811 -27.77 36.48 -7.48
N LEU A 812 -27.22 36.37 -6.28
CA LEU A 812 -26.05 35.53 -5.98
C LEU A 812 -26.53 34.18 -5.44
N GLU A 813 -26.39 33.13 -6.23
CA GLU A 813 -26.66 31.75 -5.86
C GLU A 813 -25.40 31.13 -5.30
N VAL A 814 -25.45 30.59 -4.07
CA VAL A 814 -24.37 29.89 -3.38
C VAL A 814 -24.92 28.59 -2.80
N ASP A 815 -24.07 27.58 -2.59
CA ASP A 815 -24.48 26.27 -2.10
C ASP A 815 -25.12 26.32 -0.70
N ALA A 816 -24.76 27.32 0.12
CA ALA A 816 -25.37 27.56 1.42
C ALA A 816 -26.64 28.42 1.26
N LYS A 817 -27.83 27.83 1.38
CA LYS A 817 -29.13 28.51 1.24
C LYS A 817 -29.31 29.77 2.08
N ASP A 818 -28.69 29.83 3.25
CA ASP A 818 -28.78 30.95 4.21
C ASP A 818 -27.96 32.18 3.81
N ARG A 819 -27.14 32.08 2.74
CA ARG A 819 -26.26 33.14 2.26
C ARG A 819 -26.64 33.71 0.89
N GLN A 820 -27.79 33.33 0.33
CA GLN A 820 -28.27 33.89 -0.92
C GLN A 820 -28.58 35.37 -0.75
N GLN A 821 -28.12 36.20 -1.69
CA GLN A 821 -28.39 37.63 -1.73
C GLN A 821 -29.11 38.03 -3.01
N ASP A 822 -30.12 38.84 -2.88
CA ASP A 822 -31.03 39.31 -3.94
C ASP A 822 -31.09 40.83 -3.92
N VAL A 823 -30.83 41.49 -5.05
CA VAL A 823 -31.02 42.93 -5.25
C VAL A 823 -31.96 43.14 -6.41
N VAL A 824 -33.03 43.87 -6.18
CA VAL A 824 -34.01 44.23 -7.23
C VAL A 824 -34.01 45.73 -7.42
N ARG A 825 -33.97 46.19 -8.66
CA ARG A 825 -34.04 47.59 -9.05
C ARG A 825 -35.05 47.82 -10.18
N LEU A 826 -35.74 48.95 -10.09
CA LEU A 826 -36.66 49.40 -11.14
C LEU A 826 -35.90 50.23 -12.17
N ILE A 827 -36.13 49.93 -13.44
CA ILE A 827 -35.62 50.70 -14.58
C ILE A 827 -36.76 51.06 -15.50
N GLN A 828 -36.56 52.06 -16.36
CA GLN A 828 -37.56 52.47 -17.36
C GLN A 828 -36.97 52.36 -18.78
N VAL A 829 -37.85 52.02 -19.70
CA VAL A 829 -37.55 52.06 -21.15
C VAL A 829 -38.45 53.08 -21.81
N ALA A 830 -37.88 53.97 -22.57
CA ALA A 830 -38.57 54.98 -23.36
C ALA A 830 -37.94 55.04 -24.77
N TYR A 831 -38.72 55.43 -25.78
CA TYR A 831 -38.25 55.58 -27.14
C TYR A 831 -38.34 56.97 -27.64
#